data_cd0d33a0d9318560a5d64d958013ec1b
#
_entry.id   cd0d33a0d9318560a5d64d958013ec1b
#
_cell.length_a   1.000
_cell.length_b   1.000
_cell.length_c   1.000
_cell.angle_alpha   90.00
_cell.angle_beta   90.00
_cell.angle_gamma   90.00
#
_symmetry.space_group_name_H-M   'P 1'
#
loop_
_entity.id
_entity.type
_entity.pdbx_description
1 polymer ?
#
loop_
_entity_poly.entity_id
_entity_poly.type
_entity_poly.pdbx_seq_one_letter_code
_entity_poly.pdbx_strand_id
1 'polypeptide(L)'
;MKTKAFILLVATSLFADEANEAQNAHTTNINSNTEQNATRSQSGVSLTPTYELPPTVISAPNPVIKYLSGSSLDKNTLNSAPNGNGDITSALKVLPNVQFDNAQLSSNTPGEIDPANISISGGLFYQNNFQLDGFNMNNDLDPASNASGSSGGASQGLRGGQRSQGFNIDTSLLESIVVLDSNIGAAYGGFTGGVVEANVRNPRRDGWHFDISYQHASDKLTQYHIAEEFEENLANSTDEKFQPKFSKHLIKASIEGWANDKFGIIGAFSTTRSYIPLNGYTTANQYFNPTQAFDTREQKRISDNYYLKAFYNVTSDFSLEANLGYMPQFNTYFNGIAKDSFYTMQTGGYQAGLKGLWETGLGLWTNQLGYSLLQNSRQSDKNYFLTWRHSALDKNWAATSAGYSMEGGLSNVEQKQHSLSYKSDMNFDLADFLKMRVGAEFEYQYVNREILDDYYYNTYSAATKGRYVEELGAGATCTGIDLFGVPLCSTATTTAAGGVAALNGQYIKALNVIKKSLTKLDVLSYAFYVEEDIRLFDYAKIGEMNARLGLRVDGDSYMDKGTAAPRLSLSYIAPWRGGFDTRLSFGANRYYGRNLFSYRLYDSILAATKNLTRADINSPWVESDVSAKSQYAFNRLDIPYSDEVMVGISQDIGAVNFNAKYINRQGKDEIIQRGSFNKGYYYTNEGSSKSDIITASIENTEPFKTLNVYHHFLFAFDYTAVNRAYNPFTADETYIDDPDILYDGKVIKYSERPTENFARPWTLRLSTTQTVKLSFTRLLWNNFFRYRSGYDRMVVLNTRSPNYNTTIGNKMRQYGKYHFKGAFTWDMRAGVEFMLGKAGTFYTNVDIINVLNLKNETTISGANGNMATGSILSASAAYPVYDVGRQFWLQFGYKY
;
A
#
# COMPACT_ATOMS: atom_id res chain seq x y z
N MET A 1 -2.35 -32.37 7.77
CA MET A 1 -1.36 -32.68 8.81
C MET A 1 -0.16 -33.51 8.35
N LYS A 2 -0.02 -33.83 7.06
CA LYS A 2 1.11 -34.62 6.52
C LYS A 2 2.09 -33.79 5.64
N THR A 3 1.84 -32.52 5.43
CA THR A 3 2.68 -31.66 4.56
C THR A 3 3.66 -30.76 5.34
N LYS A 4 3.61 -30.77 6.66
CA LYS A 4 4.53 -29.98 7.51
C LYS A 4 5.88 -30.62 7.81
N ALA A 5 6.08 -31.88 7.41
CA ALA A 5 7.31 -32.63 7.71
C ALA A 5 8.36 -32.60 6.58
N PHE A 6 8.00 -32.16 5.39
CA PHE A 6 8.88 -32.29 4.23
C PHE A 6 9.86 -31.12 4.03
N ILE A 7 9.55 -29.96 4.58
CA ILE A 7 10.41 -28.74 4.42
C ILE A 7 11.55 -28.72 5.48
N LEU A 8 11.38 -29.41 6.60
CA LEU A 8 12.43 -29.47 7.64
C LEU A 8 13.51 -30.52 7.34
N LEU A 9 13.22 -31.48 6.48
CA LEU A 9 14.17 -32.58 6.16
C LEU A 9 15.16 -32.24 5.06
N VAL A 10 14.89 -31.26 4.21
CA VAL A 10 15.85 -30.82 3.15
C VAL A 10 16.93 -29.89 3.71
N ALA A 11 16.66 -29.22 4.84
CA ALA A 11 17.67 -28.38 5.49
C ALA A 11 18.63 -29.14 6.39
N THR A 12 18.28 -30.37 6.81
CA THR A 12 19.14 -31.19 7.72
C THR A 12 19.99 -32.24 7.02
N SER A 13 19.72 -32.56 5.76
CA SER A 13 20.51 -33.54 4.99
C SER A 13 21.71 -32.95 4.23
N LEU A 14 21.88 -31.62 4.23
CA LEU A 14 23.02 -30.95 3.60
C LEU A 14 24.16 -30.60 4.57
N PHE A 15 24.04 -30.95 5.85
CA PHE A 15 25.03 -30.57 6.88
C PHE A 15 25.68 -31.75 7.64
N ALA A 16 25.61 -32.96 7.11
CA ALA A 16 26.19 -34.12 7.79
C ALA A 16 27.08 -34.97 6.87
N ASP A 17 28.10 -34.35 6.28
CA ASP A 17 29.34 -35.05 5.88
C ASP A 17 30.38 -34.01 5.48
N GLU A 18 31.54 -34.13 6.10
CA GLU A 18 32.80 -33.44 5.94
C GLU A 18 33.25 -32.56 7.10
N ALA A 19 33.60 -33.25 8.15
CA ALA A 19 34.56 -32.75 9.13
C ALA A 19 35.71 -33.73 9.14
N ASN A 20 36.72 -33.50 8.24
CA ASN A 20 38.13 -33.81 8.49
C ASN A 20 39.01 -33.38 7.29
N GLU A 21 40.13 -32.78 7.69
CA GLU A 21 41.28 -32.43 6.88
C GLU A 21 41.34 -31.06 6.21
N ALA A 22 42.01 -30.15 6.81
CA ALA A 22 43.31 -29.58 6.39
C ALA A 22 43.58 -28.24 7.10
N GLN A 23 44.50 -28.31 8.01
CA GLN A 23 45.31 -27.16 8.44
C GLN A 23 46.21 -26.69 7.29
N ASN A 24 46.34 -25.40 7.21
CA ASN A 24 47.42 -24.59 6.69
C ASN A 24 47.17 -23.76 5.42
N ALA A 25 47.36 -22.50 5.68
CA ALA A 25 48.09 -21.52 4.88
C ALA A 25 47.28 -20.38 4.19
N HIS A 26 47.72 -19.23 4.59
CA HIS A 26 47.78 -17.93 3.90
C HIS A 26 46.58 -16.96 3.97
N THR A 27 46.73 -16.09 4.96
CA THR A 27 46.30 -14.68 4.96
C THR A 27 46.74 -13.98 3.68
N THR A 28 45.78 -13.53 2.90
CA THR A 28 45.98 -12.42 1.97
C THR A 28 44.93 -11.36 2.18
N ASN A 29 45.41 -10.23 2.71
CA ASN A 29 44.67 -8.98 2.79
C ASN A 29 44.34 -8.47 1.39
N ILE A 30 43.09 -8.18 1.10
CA ILE A 30 42.72 -7.28 0.00
C ILE A 30 42.37 -5.95 0.60
N ASN A 31 43.38 -5.08 0.68
CA ASN A 31 43.21 -3.64 0.84
C ASN A 31 42.87 -3.04 -0.51
N SER A 32 41.74 -2.40 -0.63
CA SER A 32 41.52 -1.41 -1.67
C SER A 32 42.26 -0.13 -1.30
N ASN A 33 43.37 0.09 -2.00
CA ASN A 33 44.15 1.32 -1.89
C ASN A 33 43.38 2.53 -2.40
N THR A 34 43.26 3.53 -1.56
CA THR A 34 43.37 4.92 -2.00
C THR A 34 44.43 5.58 -1.13
N GLU A 35 45.61 5.76 -1.72
CA GLU A 35 46.66 6.57 -1.14
C GLU A 35 46.26 8.03 -1.10
N GLN A 36 46.43 8.64 0.05
CA GLN A 36 46.99 10.01 0.12
C GLN A 36 47.78 10.20 1.40
N ASN A 37 48.97 10.67 1.17
CA ASN A 37 50.01 11.06 2.14
C ASN A 37 49.54 11.97 3.25
N ALA A 38 49.88 11.69 4.47
CA ALA A 38 50.15 12.70 5.47
C ALA A 38 51.15 12.25 6.52
N THR A 39 52.06 13.12 6.76
CA THR A 39 53.24 13.13 7.58
C THR A 39 53.02 12.82 9.08
N ARG A 40 53.94 12.13 9.66
CA ARG A 40 54.16 11.68 11.02
C ARG A 40 54.29 12.82 12.03
N SER A 41 53.54 12.76 13.14
CA SER A 41 54.11 13.18 14.47
C SER A 41 53.46 12.33 15.57
N GLN A 42 54.37 11.82 16.44
CA GLN A 42 54.05 11.03 17.63
C GLN A 42 53.57 11.90 18.78
N SER A 43 52.57 11.47 19.50
CA SER A 43 52.55 11.38 20.94
C SER A 43 51.25 10.67 21.39
N GLY A 44 51.43 9.69 22.28
CA GLY A 44 50.34 8.83 22.71
C GLY A 44 49.42 9.46 23.73
N VAL A 45 48.18 8.98 23.65
CA VAL A 45 47.29 8.68 24.79
C VAL A 45 46.18 7.78 24.28
N SER A 46 45.99 6.67 25.00
CA SER A 46 44.89 5.72 24.83
C SER A 46 43.55 6.43 24.93
N LEU A 47 42.77 6.44 23.88
CA LEU A 47 41.36 6.83 23.90
C LEU A 47 40.50 5.81 23.16
N THR A 48 39.49 5.40 23.88
CA THR A 48 38.29 4.65 23.42
C THR A 48 37.93 4.91 21.98
N PRO A 49 37.49 3.87 21.23
CA PRO A 49 37.06 4.03 19.84
C PRO A 49 35.86 5.00 19.76
N THR A 50 36.12 6.18 19.25
CA THR A 50 35.10 7.12 18.84
C THR A 50 34.42 6.51 17.63
N TYR A 51 33.21 6.04 17.80
CA TYR A 51 32.31 5.74 16.67
C TYR A 51 32.06 7.05 15.93
N GLU A 52 32.77 7.29 14.86
CA GLU A 52 32.33 8.23 13.85
C GLU A 52 31.12 7.61 13.17
N LEU A 53 29.97 8.23 13.31
CA LEU A 53 28.88 7.95 12.41
C LEU A 53 29.39 8.23 10.99
N PRO A 54 29.25 7.30 10.03
CA PRO A 54 29.46 7.66 8.65
C PRO A 54 28.58 8.88 8.33
N PRO A 55 29.05 9.80 7.49
CA PRO A 55 28.24 10.93 7.05
C PRO A 55 26.91 10.37 6.53
N THR A 56 25.83 11.08 6.81
CA THR A 56 24.50 10.75 6.27
C THR A 56 24.53 11.03 4.76
N VAL A 57 25.13 10.13 4.02
CA VAL A 57 25.15 10.18 2.57
C VAL A 57 23.97 9.33 2.13
N ILE A 58 23.03 9.92 1.40
CA ILE A 58 22.08 9.16 0.60
C ILE A 58 22.93 8.52 -0.51
N SER A 59 23.51 7.38 -0.21
CA SER A 59 24.29 6.61 -1.14
C SER A 59 23.36 5.80 -2.03
N ALA A 60 22.77 6.48 -3.01
CA ALA A 60 22.03 5.79 -4.05
C ALA A 60 22.96 4.83 -4.80
N PRO A 61 22.48 3.64 -5.20
CA PRO A 61 23.25 2.75 -6.06
C PRO A 61 23.77 3.49 -7.30
N ASN A 62 24.99 3.24 -7.70
CA ASN A 62 25.67 3.95 -8.78
C ASN A 62 24.81 4.17 -10.08
N PRO A 63 23.98 3.22 -10.54
CA PRO A 63 23.08 3.44 -11.69
C PRO A 63 22.00 4.49 -11.45
N VAL A 64 21.49 4.63 -10.21
CA VAL A 64 20.45 5.61 -9.86
C VAL A 64 21.01 7.01 -10.04
N ILE A 65 22.22 7.27 -9.55
CA ILE A 65 22.91 8.56 -9.71
C ILE A 65 23.29 8.80 -11.17
N LYS A 66 23.87 7.82 -11.85
CA LYS A 66 24.42 7.93 -13.20
C LYS A 66 23.39 8.35 -14.23
N TYR A 67 22.18 7.80 -14.14
CA TYR A 67 21.10 8.02 -15.10
C TYR A 67 19.89 8.79 -14.51
N LEU A 68 19.99 9.30 -13.29
CA LEU A 68 18.90 9.95 -12.55
C LEU A 68 17.64 9.08 -12.46
N SER A 69 17.82 7.78 -12.23
CA SER A 69 16.74 6.78 -12.28
C SER A 69 15.77 6.84 -11.09
N GLY A 70 16.11 7.56 -10.03
CA GLY A 70 15.26 7.61 -8.85
C GLY A 70 15.93 8.28 -7.65
N SER A 71 15.48 7.88 -6.46
CA SER A 71 15.96 8.37 -5.17
C SER A 71 16.10 7.22 -4.19
N SER A 72 16.92 7.38 -3.14
CA SER A 72 17.05 6.40 -2.07
C SER A 72 16.99 7.05 -0.70
N LEU A 73 16.49 6.30 0.27
CA LEU A 73 16.53 6.63 1.69
C LEU A 73 17.44 5.64 2.39
N ASP A 74 18.46 6.13 3.06
CA ASP A 74 19.36 5.31 3.87
C ASP A 74 18.80 5.10 5.29
N LYS A 75 19.41 4.20 6.05
CA LYS A 75 19.04 3.87 7.43
C LYS A 75 19.02 5.09 8.34
N ASN A 76 19.96 6.04 8.16
CA ASN A 76 20.03 7.23 9.00
C ASN A 76 18.82 8.14 8.76
N THR A 77 18.44 8.34 7.52
CA THR A 77 17.25 9.09 7.12
C THR A 77 15.98 8.41 7.64
N LEU A 78 15.88 7.07 7.48
CA LEU A 78 14.74 6.29 7.98
C LEU A 78 14.58 6.39 9.51
N ASN A 79 15.69 6.45 10.26
CA ASN A 79 15.67 6.55 11.72
C ASN A 79 15.51 7.98 12.24
N SER A 80 15.87 8.99 11.45
CA SER A 80 15.83 10.40 11.89
C SER A 80 14.49 11.08 11.65
N ALA A 81 13.70 10.65 10.67
CA ALA A 81 12.42 11.26 10.34
C ALA A 81 11.24 10.67 11.13
N PRO A 82 10.19 11.47 11.43
CA PRO A 82 8.94 10.96 11.98
C PRO A 82 8.31 9.97 11.01
N ASN A 83 8.08 8.72 11.42
CA ASN A 83 7.60 7.65 10.56
C ASN A 83 6.26 7.03 11.00
N GLY A 84 5.54 7.63 11.97
CA GLY A 84 4.21 7.18 12.37
C GLY A 84 4.13 5.67 12.63
N ASN A 85 3.37 4.94 11.81
CA ASN A 85 3.19 3.49 11.95
C ASN A 85 4.44 2.66 11.61
N GLY A 86 5.51 3.25 11.06
CA GLY A 86 6.78 2.56 10.77
C GLY A 86 6.80 1.78 9.47
N ASP A 87 5.83 1.94 8.59
CA ASP A 87 5.75 1.25 7.29
C ASP A 87 6.61 1.93 6.20
N ILE A 88 6.91 1.17 5.13
CA ILE A 88 7.73 1.64 3.99
C ILE A 88 7.15 2.91 3.37
N THR A 89 5.84 2.93 3.09
CA THR A 89 5.23 4.05 2.37
C THR A 89 5.23 5.32 3.19
N SER A 90 5.07 5.23 4.51
CA SER A 90 5.19 6.40 5.40
C SER A 90 6.56 7.06 5.35
N ALA A 91 7.63 6.28 5.13
CA ALA A 91 8.98 6.80 4.97
C ALA A 91 9.18 7.56 3.65
N LEU A 92 8.47 7.16 2.59
CA LEU A 92 8.63 7.74 1.25
C LEU A 92 8.07 9.16 1.11
N LYS A 93 7.36 9.67 2.12
CA LYS A 93 6.74 11.01 2.07
C LYS A 93 7.72 12.18 1.85
N VAL A 94 9.01 11.96 2.13
CA VAL A 94 10.07 12.97 1.95
C VAL A 94 10.58 13.05 0.51
N LEU A 95 10.37 12.01 -0.30
CA LEU A 95 10.88 11.93 -1.67
C LEU A 95 9.98 12.67 -2.66
N PRO A 96 10.58 13.34 -3.68
CA PRO A 96 9.81 13.86 -4.81
C PRO A 96 9.21 12.72 -5.64
N ASN A 97 8.20 13.05 -6.46
CA ASN A 97 7.53 12.12 -7.37
C ASN A 97 6.86 10.90 -6.69
N VAL A 98 6.65 10.97 -5.38
CA VAL A 98 5.83 10.02 -4.62
C VAL A 98 4.64 10.77 -4.05
N GLN A 99 3.46 10.47 -4.56
CA GLN A 99 2.20 11.06 -4.13
C GLN A 99 1.40 10.05 -3.33
N PHE A 100 0.69 10.53 -2.32
CA PHE A 100 -0.10 9.73 -1.41
C PHE A 100 -1.57 9.90 -1.70
N ASP A 101 -2.35 8.86 -1.44
CA ASP A 101 -3.80 8.95 -1.42
C ASP A 101 -4.24 10.11 -0.50
N ASN A 102 -5.16 10.93 -0.98
CA ASN A 102 -5.65 12.08 -0.24
C ASN A 102 -6.41 11.70 1.04
N ALA A 103 -6.91 10.47 1.15
CA ALA A 103 -7.56 9.94 2.35
C ALA A 103 -6.58 9.40 3.40
N GLN A 104 -5.28 9.34 3.09
CA GLN A 104 -4.27 8.82 3.99
C GLN A 104 -4.07 9.75 5.19
N LEU A 105 -3.88 9.16 6.38
CA LEU A 105 -3.75 9.90 7.65
C LEU A 105 -4.98 10.79 7.95
N SER A 106 -6.17 10.29 7.67
CA SER A 106 -7.42 10.97 7.98
C SER A 106 -7.58 11.17 9.49
N SER A 107 -8.04 12.36 9.87
CA SER A 107 -8.41 12.66 11.25
C SER A 107 -9.60 11.83 11.75
N ASN A 108 -10.40 11.30 10.83
CA ASN A 108 -11.55 10.45 11.18
C ASN A 108 -11.11 9.06 11.65
N THR A 109 -9.96 8.55 11.15
CA THR A 109 -9.51 7.17 11.33
C THR A 109 -8.05 7.06 11.82
N PRO A 110 -7.67 7.79 12.88
CA PRO A 110 -6.27 7.84 13.32
C PRO A 110 -5.75 6.51 13.89
N GLY A 111 -6.64 5.58 14.21
CA GLY A 111 -6.29 4.24 14.69
C GLY A 111 -5.84 3.27 13.60
N GLU A 112 -6.00 3.57 12.30
CA GLU A 112 -5.58 2.68 11.22
C GLU A 112 -4.06 2.56 11.13
N ILE A 113 -3.60 1.35 10.73
CA ILE A 113 -2.16 1.01 10.63
C ILE A 113 -1.74 0.62 9.22
N ASP A 114 -2.66 0.58 8.29
CA ASP A 114 -2.39 0.14 6.93
C ASP A 114 -1.41 1.07 6.21
N PRO A 115 -0.45 0.52 5.43
CA PRO A 115 0.39 1.32 4.55
C PRO A 115 -0.42 2.15 3.56
N ALA A 116 0.08 3.34 3.25
CA ALA A 116 -0.52 4.21 2.26
C ALA A 116 -0.51 3.59 0.87
N ASN A 117 -1.53 3.87 0.07
CA ASN A 117 -1.43 3.74 -1.37
C ASN A 117 -0.65 4.92 -1.93
N ILE A 118 0.33 4.64 -2.78
CA ILE A 118 1.19 5.66 -3.39
C ILE A 118 1.14 5.61 -4.92
N SER A 119 1.26 6.78 -5.52
CA SER A 119 1.47 6.97 -6.95
C SER A 119 2.92 7.38 -7.20
N ILE A 120 3.57 6.70 -8.12
CA ILE A 120 4.90 7.07 -8.61
C ILE A 120 4.76 7.42 -10.09
N SER A 121 5.30 8.57 -10.50
CA SER A 121 5.28 9.06 -11.88
C SER A 121 3.87 9.09 -12.52
N GLY A 122 2.86 9.44 -11.71
CA GLY A 122 1.46 9.51 -12.14
C GLY A 122 0.80 8.15 -12.35
N GLY A 123 1.48 7.05 -12.08
CA GLY A 123 0.91 5.69 -12.11
C GLY A 123 -0.10 5.46 -11.00
N LEU A 124 -0.92 4.43 -11.16
CA LEU A 124 -1.84 3.98 -10.14
C LEU A 124 -1.07 3.20 -9.07
N PHE A 125 -1.61 3.16 -7.84
CA PHE A 125 -0.92 2.51 -6.73
C PHE A 125 -0.56 1.04 -7.01
N TYR A 126 -1.40 0.30 -7.74
CA TYR A 126 -1.16 -1.10 -8.11
C TYR A 126 -0.27 -1.26 -9.37
N GLN A 127 0.11 -0.17 -10.02
CA GLN A 127 1.06 -0.15 -11.14
C GLN A 127 2.53 -0.05 -10.70
N ASN A 128 2.78 0.09 -9.40
CA ASN A 128 4.11 0.05 -8.82
C ASN A 128 4.56 -1.39 -8.56
N ASN A 129 5.86 -1.64 -8.65
CA ASN A 129 6.46 -2.91 -8.26
C ASN A 129 7.20 -2.75 -6.93
N PHE A 130 6.76 -3.47 -5.90
CA PHE A 130 7.38 -3.51 -4.58
C PHE A 130 8.23 -4.78 -4.44
N GLN A 131 9.46 -4.62 -3.96
CA GLN A 131 10.41 -5.71 -3.75
C GLN A 131 11.04 -5.62 -2.35
N LEU A 132 11.35 -6.76 -1.75
CA LEU A 132 12.12 -6.90 -0.53
C LEU A 132 13.34 -7.79 -0.80
N ASP A 133 14.56 -7.25 -0.63
CA ASP A 133 15.81 -7.92 -0.97
C ASP A 133 15.82 -8.49 -2.40
N GLY A 134 15.11 -7.85 -3.34
CA GLY A 134 14.97 -8.27 -4.75
C GLY A 134 13.85 -9.28 -5.01
N PHE A 135 13.10 -9.70 -4.00
CA PHE A 135 11.97 -10.61 -4.14
C PHE A 135 10.64 -9.85 -4.24
N ASN A 136 9.75 -10.33 -5.10
CA ASN A 136 8.42 -9.77 -5.30
C ASN A 136 7.59 -9.79 -4.01
N MET A 137 7.01 -8.63 -3.63
CA MET A 137 6.09 -8.50 -2.51
C MET A 137 4.75 -7.87 -2.90
N ASN A 138 4.38 -7.92 -4.16
CA ASN A 138 3.14 -7.34 -4.66
C ASN A 138 1.91 -8.20 -4.31
N ASN A 139 0.79 -7.53 -4.10
CA ASN A 139 -0.52 -8.15 -4.05
C ASN A 139 -1.15 -8.13 -5.45
N ASP A 140 -1.11 -9.26 -6.16
CA ASP A 140 -1.71 -9.39 -7.49
C ASP A 140 -3.12 -9.99 -7.44
N LEU A 141 -3.60 -10.41 -6.26
CA LEU A 141 -4.94 -10.99 -6.08
C LEU A 141 -6.04 -9.99 -6.39
N ASP A 142 -6.08 -8.89 -5.65
CA ASP A 142 -7.07 -7.83 -5.84
C ASP A 142 -6.63 -6.54 -5.11
N PRO A 143 -5.59 -5.85 -5.62
CA PRO A 143 -5.06 -4.66 -4.95
C PRO A 143 -6.01 -3.46 -4.99
N ALA A 144 -6.98 -3.44 -5.90
CA ALA A 144 -7.88 -2.33 -6.14
C ALA A 144 -9.27 -2.49 -5.51
N SER A 145 -9.54 -3.61 -4.82
CA SER A 145 -10.87 -3.84 -4.25
C SER A 145 -11.13 -2.98 -3.02
N ASN A 146 -12.35 -2.48 -2.90
CA ASN A 146 -12.81 -1.71 -1.75
C ASN A 146 -13.22 -2.63 -0.60
N ALA A 147 -12.34 -2.88 0.36
CA ALA A 147 -12.67 -3.62 1.57
C ALA A 147 -13.57 -2.83 2.54
N SER A 148 -13.48 -1.51 2.52
CA SER A 148 -14.17 -0.61 3.45
C SER A 148 -15.52 -0.10 2.94
N GLY A 149 -16.11 -0.74 1.96
CA GLY A 149 -17.43 -0.35 1.47
C GLY A 149 -18.44 -0.35 2.59
N SER A 150 -18.69 0.80 3.13
CA SER A 150 -19.57 1.10 4.26
C SER A 150 -21.05 0.96 3.98
N SER A 151 -21.43 0.71 2.77
CA SER A 151 -22.81 0.43 2.41
C SER A 151 -23.03 -1.07 2.52
N GLY A 152 -23.62 -1.53 3.60
CA GLY A 152 -24.03 -2.89 3.86
C GLY A 152 -24.74 -3.55 2.67
N GLY A 153 -24.01 -3.84 1.62
CA GLY A 153 -24.50 -4.48 0.43
C GLY A 153 -23.75 -5.78 0.16
N ALA A 154 -24.41 -6.66 -0.52
CA ALA A 154 -23.91 -7.94 -0.96
C ALA A 154 -22.60 -7.85 -1.74
N SER A 155 -22.31 -6.72 -2.39
CA SER A 155 -21.06 -6.47 -3.09
C SER A 155 -19.83 -6.55 -2.18
N GLN A 156 -19.98 -6.26 -0.88
CA GLN A 156 -18.89 -6.42 0.10
C GLN A 156 -18.54 -7.89 0.36
N GLY A 157 -19.46 -8.80 0.14
CA GLY A 157 -19.20 -10.23 0.25
C GLY A 157 -18.21 -10.77 -0.76
N LEU A 158 -17.97 -10.04 -1.85
CA LEU A 158 -17.23 -10.51 -3.01
C LEU A 158 -15.77 -10.06 -3.04
N ARG A 159 -15.39 -9.07 -2.24
CA ARG A 159 -14.08 -8.42 -2.34
C ARG A 159 -13.33 -8.49 -1.02
N GLY A 160 -12.02 -8.60 -1.08
CA GLY A 160 -11.13 -8.62 0.10
C GLY A 160 -9.95 -7.68 -0.13
N GLY A 161 -9.50 -7.02 0.90
CA GLY A 161 -8.28 -6.23 1.13
C GLY A 161 -7.68 -5.39 -0.02
N GLN A 162 -7.47 -4.11 0.23
CA GLN A 162 -6.94 -3.16 -0.76
C GLN A 162 -5.52 -2.76 -0.46
N ARG A 163 -4.53 -3.35 -1.11
CA ARG A 163 -3.14 -2.87 -1.03
C ARG A 163 -2.37 -3.33 -2.23
N SER A 164 -1.48 -2.47 -2.73
CA SER A 164 -0.47 -2.87 -3.70
C SER A 164 0.62 -3.74 -3.08
N GLN A 165 0.90 -3.54 -1.79
CA GLN A 165 1.88 -4.33 -1.05
C GLN A 165 1.22 -5.55 -0.42
N GLY A 166 1.79 -6.73 -0.64
CA GLY A 166 1.36 -7.96 0.00
C GLY A 166 1.78 -8.07 1.46
N PHE A 167 2.90 -7.45 1.83
CA PHE A 167 3.47 -7.48 3.17
C PHE A 167 3.59 -6.07 3.74
N ASN A 168 3.29 -5.91 5.02
CA ASN A 168 3.53 -4.67 5.76
C ASN A 168 4.82 -4.80 6.56
N ILE A 169 5.91 -4.19 6.05
CA ILE A 169 7.25 -4.31 6.60
C ILE A 169 7.60 -3.09 7.42
N ASP A 170 8.18 -3.33 8.60
CA ASP A 170 8.69 -2.29 9.47
C ASP A 170 10.04 -1.75 8.96
N THR A 171 10.13 -0.42 8.81
CA THR A 171 11.33 0.25 8.28
C THR A 171 12.56 0.12 9.17
N SER A 172 12.42 -0.24 10.45
CA SER A 172 13.57 -0.48 11.33
C SER A 172 14.43 -1.68 10.91
N LEU A 173 13.89 -2.58 10.09
CA LEU A 173 14.61 -3.72 9.52
C LEU A 173 15.51 -3.33 8.34
N LEU A 174 15.27 -2.17 7.74
CA LEU A 174 15.84 -1.80 6.46
C LEU A 174 17.18 -1.07 6.60
N GLU A 175 18.08 -1.34 5.68
CA GLU A 175 19.27 -0.54 5.41
C GLU A 175 18.94 0.63 4.50
N SER A 176 18.10 0.37 3.48
CA SER A 176 17.71 1.38 2.50
C SER A 176 16.37 1.07 1.85
N ILE A 177 15.74 2.12 1.33
CA ILE A 177 14.64 2.02 0.38
C ILE A 177 15.03 2.79 -0.88
N VAL A 178 15.00 2.12 -2.02
CA VAL A 178 15.26 2.72 -3.33
C VAL A 178 13.95 2.86 -4.07
N VAL A 179 13.67 4.06 -4.58
CA VAL A 179 12.52 4.33 -5.43
C VAL A 179 13.04 4.67 -6.83
N LEU A 180 12.74 3.82 -7.79
CA LEU A 180 13.02 4.06 -9.20
C LEU A 180 11.77 4.64 -9.86
N ASP A 181 11.89 5.84 -10.37
CA ASP A 181 10.76 6.62 -10.90
C ASP A 181 10.84 6.94 -12.39
N SER A 182 12.02 6.77 -12.99
CA SER A 182 12.32 7.06 -14.39
C SER A 182 13.62 6.39 -14.83
N ASN A 183 13.89 6.27 -16.13
CA ASN A 183 15.12 5.64 -16.66
C ASN A 183 15.44 4.29 -15.99
N ILE A 184 14.41 3.45 -15.82
CA ILE A 184 14.56 2.18 -15.10
C ILE A 184 15.15 1.13 -16.04
N GLY A 185 16.23 0.46 -15.61
CA GLY A 185 16.95 -0.54 -16.40
C GLY A 185 16.15 -1.80 -16.72
N ALA A 186 16.65 -2.62 -17.65
CA ALA A 186 15.98 -3.81 -18.17
C ALA A 186 15.85 -4.95 -17.14
N ALA A 187 16.63 -4.93 -16.07
CA ALA A 187 16.52 -5.88 -14.97
C ALA A 187 15.22 -5.78 -14.14
N TYR A 188 14.43 -4.73 -14.36
CA TYR A 188 13.15 -4.51 -13.68
C TYR A 188 11.98 -4.60 -14.65
N GLY A 189 10.96 -5.35 -14.28
CA GLY A 189 9.73 -5.54 -15.05
C GLY A 189 8.49 -5.45 -14.16
N GLY A 190 7.30 -5.65 -14.75
CA GLY A 190 6.03 -5.74 -14.02
C GLY A 190 5.56 -4.42 -13.40
N PHE A 191 5.79 -3.27 -14.05
CA PHE A 191 5.33 -1.97 -13.60
C PHE A 191 5.07 -1.01 -14.76
N THR A 192 4.16 -0.06 -14.56
CA THR A 192 3.98 1.13 -15.40
C THR A 192 4.04 2.42 -14.58
N GLY A 193 4.04 2.32 -13.26
CA GLY A 193 4.35 3.37 -12.29
C GLY A 193 5.85 3.46 -12.00
N GLY A 194 6.29 2.93 -10.88
CA GLY A 194 7.69 2.87 -10.46
C GLY A 194 8.04 1.58 -9.75
N VAL A 195 9.29 1.49 -9.28
CA VAL A 195 9.77 0.36 -8.47
C VAL A 195 10.15 0.87 -7.09
N VAL A 196 9.73 0.16 -6.06
CA VAL A 196 10.15 0.38 -4.67
C VAL A 196 10.88 -0.86 -4.20
N GLU A 197 12.17 -0.73 -3.99
CA GLU A 197 13.02 -1.81 -3.50
C GLU A 197 13.46 -1.53 -2.07
N ALA A 198 13.00 -2.35 -1.13
CA ALA A 198 13.38 -2.31 0.26
C ALA A 198 14.49 -3.33 0.52
N ASN A 199 15.60 -2.87 1.07
CA ASN A 199 16.76 -3.73 1.35
C ASN A 199 16.93 -3.89 2.85
N VAL A 200 16.89 -5.11 3.33
CA VAL A 200 17.16 -5.44 4.73
C VAL A 200 18.66 -5.34 5.01
N ARG A 201 19.00 -4.76 6.15
CA ARG A 201 20.39 -4.57 6.53
C ARG A 201 21.16 -5.88 6.64
N ASN A 202 22.47 -5.78 6.49
CA ASN A 202 23.41 -6.87 6.73
C ASN A 202 23.91 -6.84 8.19
N PRO A 203 24.23 -7.99 8.79
CA PRO A 203 24.74 -8.04 10.15
C PRO A 203 26.12 -7.37 10.23
N ARG A 204 26.36 -6.58 11.28
CA ARG A 204 27.63 -5.89 11.51
C ARG A 204 28.71 -6.87 11.96
N ARG A 205 29.98 -6.59 11.57
CA ARG A 205 31.14 -7.45 11.90
C ARG A 205 31.88 -7.04 13.20
N ASP A 206 31.50 -5.91 13.79
CA ASP A 206 32.16 -5.33 14.98
C ASP A 206 31.63 -5.88 16.32
N GLY A 207 30.90 -7.01 16.26
CA GLY A 207 30.37 -7.68 17.42
C GLY A 207 28.88 -7.99 17.32
N TRP A 208 28.30 -8.44 18.43
CA TRP A 208 26.86 -8.65 18.54
C TRP A 208 26.17 -7.34 18.95
N HIS A 209 25.09 -7.03 18.25
CA HIS A 209 24.28 -5.86 18.48
C HIS A 209 22.85 -6.25 18.79
N PHE A 210 22.25 -5.52 19.68
CA PHE A 210 20.85 -5.70 20.09
C PHE A 210 20.15 -4.36 20.12
N ASP A 211 18.94 -4.28 19.63
CA ASP A 211 18.07 -3.10 19.71
C ASP A 211 16.68 -3.52 20.13
N ILE A 212 16.13 -2.82 21.12
CA ILE A 212 14.73 -2.98 21.53
C ILE A 212 14.09 -1.61 21.71
N SER A 213 12.87 -1.43 21.20
CA SER A 213 12.13 -0.20 21.40
C SER A 213 10.64 -0.41 21.57
N TYR A 214 10.03 0.55 22.23
CA TYR A 214 8.58 0.68 22.39
C TYR A 214 8.15 2.07 21.96
N GLN A 215 7.10 2.16 21.13
CA GLN A 215 6.53 3.43 20.69
C GLN A 215 5.02 3.42 20.93
N HIS A 216 4.47 4.57 21.32
CA HIS A 216 3.06 4.72 21.67
C HIS A 216 2.45 6.00 21.11
N ALA A 217 1.21 5.89 20.64
CA ALA A 217 0.32 7.01 20.33
C ALA A 217 -1.12 6.64 20.73
N SER A 218 -1.95 7.64 21.03
CA SER A 218 -3.34 7.41 21.42
C SER A 218 -4.22 8.64 21.14
N ASP A 219 -5.53 8.46 21.28
CA ASP A 219 -6.50 9.55 21.21
C ASP A 219 -6.18 10.69 22.18
N LYS A 220 -5.67 10.38 23.39
CA LYS A 220 -5.27 11.39 24.38
C LYS A 220 -4.06 12.23 23.95
N LEU A 221 -3.26 11.72 23.03
CA LEU A 221 -2.09 12.36 22.44
C LEU A 221 -2.39 12.94 21.05
N THR A 222 -3.67 12.98 20.63
CA THR A 222 -4.09 13.37 19.29
C THR A 222 -5.18 14.42 19.35
N GLN A 223 -5.04 15.46 18.54
CA GLN A 223 -6.12 16.41 18.29
C GLN A 223 -6.87 16.01 17.01
N TYR A 224 -8.19 16.09 17.06
CA TYR A 224 -9.06 15.73 15.95
C TYR A 224 -9.47 16.97 15.17
N HIS A 225 -9.51 16.82 13.84
CA HIS A 225 -10.09 17.78 12.93
C HIS A 225 -11.29 17.15 12.24
N ILE A 226 -12.47 17.45 12.72
CA ILE A 226 -13.72 16.91 12.18
C ILE A 226 -14.55 18.09 11.65
N ALA A 227 -15.40 17.85 10.68
CA ALA A 227 -16.41 18.81 10.27
C ALA A 227 -17.43 18.96 11.42
N GLU A 228 -17.82 20.20 11.75
CA GLU A 228 -18.62 20.52 12.92
C GLU A 228 -19.92 19.71 12.96
N GLU A 229 -20.57 19.55 11.81
CA GLU A 229 -21.80 18.76 11.66
C GLU A 229 -21.63 17.25 11.92
N PHE A 230 -20.38 16.73 12.04
CA PHE A 230 -20.06 15.32 12.29
C PHE A 230 -19.38 15.08 13.65
N GLU A 231 -19.24 16.07 14.51
CA GLU A 231 -18.66 15.91 15.84
C GLU A 231 -19.46 14.93 16.70
N GLU A 232 -20.79 14.99 16.63
CA GLU A 232 -21.67 14.03 17.31
C GLU A 232 -21.53 12.61 16.74
N ASN A 233 -21.37 12.48 15.41
CA ASN A 233 -21.12 11.19 14.76
C ASN A 233 -19.79 10.59 15.19
N LEU A 234 -18.73 11.41 15.38
CA LEU A 234 -17.49 10.95 15.94
C LEU A 234 -17.68 10.47 17.38
N ALA A 235 -18.27 11.29 18.25
CA ALA A 235 -18.42 10.99 19.66
C ALA A 235 -19.23 9.70 19.92
N ASN A 236 -20.24 9.43 19.10
CA ASN A 236 -21.15 8.30 19.20
C ASN A 236 -20.88 7.20 18.16
N SER A 237 -19.70 7.16 17.57
CA SER A 237 -19.40 6.27 16.44
C SER A 237 -19.58 4.80 16.78
N THR A 238 -20.27 4.10 15.88
CA THR A 238 -20.48 2.65 15.89
C THR A 238 -19.77 1.95 14.75
N ASP A 239 -19.02 2.66 13.91
CA ASP A 239 -18.30 2.09 12.78
C ASP A 239 -16.89 2.70 12.62
N GLU A 240 -16.05 2.01 11.83
CA GLU A 240 -14.65 2.37 11.61
C GLU A 240 -14.41 3.68 10.88
N LYS A 241 -15.43 4.32 10.34
CA LYS A 241 -15.30 5.61 9.63
C LYS A 241 -14.97 6.77 10.55
N PHE A 242 -15.34 6.66 11.82
CA PHE A 242 -15.03 7.61 12.85
C PHE A 242 -14.49 6.88 14.07
N GLN A 243 -13.24 7.12 14.42
CA GLN A 243 -12.54 6.47 15.51
C GLN A 243 -12.23 7.48 16.62
N PRO A 244 -13.19 7.74 17.52
CA PRO A 244 -13.03 8.74 18.58
C PRO A 244 -11.98 8.38 19.61
N LYS A 245 -11.69 7.09 19.75
CA LYS A 245 -10.71 6.54 20.68
C LYS A 245 -9.85 5.52 19.98
N PHE A 246 -8.56 5.52 20.29
CA PHE A 246 -7.63 4.51 19.87
C PHE A 246 -6.41 4.47 20.77
N SER A 247 -5.70 3.34 20.78
CA SER A 247 -4.36 3.26 21.34
C SER A 247 -3.48 2.39 20.45
N LYS A 248 -2.31 2.91 20.08
CA LYS A 248 -1.30 2.23 19.26
C LYS A 248 -0.08 1.90 20.07
N HIS A 249 0.42 0.68 19.90
CA HIS A 249 1.60 0.14 20.55
C HIS A 249 2.49 -0.50 19.49
N LEU A 250 3.71 -0.01 19.35
CA LEU A 250 4.72 -0.56 18.46
C LEU A 250 5.88 -1.07 19.32
N ILE A 251 6.19 -2.35 19.18
CA ILE A 251 7.32 -3.00 19.84
C ILE A 251 8.24 -3.52 18.74
N LYS A 252 9.53 -3.23 18.88
CA LYS A 252 10.54 -3.67 17.92
C LYS A 252 11.71 -4.26 18.69
N ALA A 253 12.26 -5.36 18.19
CA ALA A 253 13.45 -5.99 18.73
C ALA A 253 14.29 -6.57 17.60
N SER A 254 15.60 -6.43 17.66
CA SER A 254 16.50 -7.07 16.71
C SER A 254 17.80 -7.45 17.36
N ILE A 255 18.42 -8.51 16.82
CA ILE A 255 19.73 -8.98 17.17
C ILE A 255 20.51 -9.25 15.87
N GLU A 256 21.76 -8.81 15.82
CA GLU A 256 22.61 -9.02 14.65
C GLU A 256 24.07 -9.20 15.04
N GLY A 257 24.80 -9.97 14.27
CA GLY A 257 26.23 -10.17 14.47
C GLY A 257 26.78 -11.32 13.65
N TRP A 258 28.07 -11.54 13.77
CA TRP A 258 28.78 -12.67 13.17
C TRP A 258 29.22 -13.64 14.25
N ALA A 259 28.83 -14.89 14.11
CA ALA A 259 29.24 -15.96 15.04
C ALA A 259 30.70 -16.38 14.79
N ASN A 260 31.18 -16.23 13.56
CA ASN A 260 32.56 -16.43 13.13
C ASN A 260 32.78 -15.69 11.81
N ASP A 261 33.95 -15.76 11.21
CA ASP A 261 34.32 -15.06 9.96
C ASP A 261 33.43 -15.45 8.76
N LYS A 262 32.79 -16.62 8.82
CA LYS A 262 31.95 -17.15 7.73
C LYS A 262 30.49 -16.98 7.90
N PHE A 263 29.95 -16.96 9.14
CA PHE A 263 28.52 -17.01 9.41
C PHE A 263 28.06 -15.77 10.16
N GLY A 264 27.21 -15.00 9.51
CA GLY A 264 26.52 -13.84 10.07
C GLY A 264 25.01 -14.02 10.09
N ILE A 265 24.34 -13.41 11.07
CA ILE A 265 22.88 -13.54 11.24
C ILE A 265 22.27 -12.23 11.71
N ILE A 266 21.07 -11.96 11.25
CA ILE A 266 20.17 -10.94 11.80
C ILE A 266 18.81 -11.56 12.05
N GLY A 267 18.31 -11.43 13.28
CA GLY A 267 16.95 -11.78 13.65
C GLY A 267 16.22 -10.53 14.09
N ALA A 268 14.98 -10.37 13.67
CA ALA A 268 14.20 -9.21 14.03
C ALA A 268 12.72 -9.55 14.21
N PHE A 269 12.12 -8.84 15.13
CA PHE A 269 10.71 -8.90 15.44
C PHE A 269 10.17 -7.48 15.55
N SER A 270 9.02 -7.22 14.94
CA SER A 270 8.24 -6.03 15.24
C SER A 270 6.75 -6.35 15.29
N THR A 271 6.02 -5.61 16.09
CA THR A 271 4.57 -5.69 16.15
C THR A 271 3.98 -4.30 16.28
N THR A 272 2.96 -4.04 15.47
CA THR A 272 2.13 -2.83 15.56
C THR A 272 0.73 -3.26 15.92
N ARG A 273 0.22 -2.77 17.04
CA ARG A 273 -1.11 -3.09 17.55
C ARG A 273 -1.90 -1.82 17.77
N SER A 274 -3.10 -1.76 17.20
CA SER A 274 -4.03 -0.66 17.43
C SER A 274 -5.35 -1.21 17.92
N TYR A 275 -5.84 -0.64 19.01
CA TYR A 275 -7.10 -0.95 19.65
C TYR A 275 -8.04 0.24 19.47
N ILE A 276 -9.20 -0.02 18.88
CA ILE A 276 -10.17 1.01 18.47
C ILE A 276 -11.52 0.67 19.11
N PRO A 277 -11.78 1.17 20.32
CA PRO A 277 -13.09 0.99 20.97
C PRO A 277 -14.14 1.89 20.31
N LEU A 278 -15.22 1.28 19.88
CA LEU A 278 -16.39 1.92 19.26
C LEU A 278 -17.64 1.56 20.05
N ASN A 279 -18.68 2.36 19.91
CA ASN A 279 -19.97 2.05 20.47
C ASN A 279 -20.59 0.86 19.72
N GLY A 280 -21.11 -0.12 20.43
CA GLY A 280 -21.81 -1.26 19.87
C GLY A 280 -23.32 -1.12 19.93
N TYR A 281 -24.03 -2.05 19.30
CA TYR A 281 -25.47 -2.17 19.46
C TYR A 281 -25.78 -2.97 20.70
N THR A 282 -26.74 -2.50 21.49
CA THR A 282 -27.50 -3.36 22.39
C THR A 282 -28.82 -3.76 21.72
N THR A 283 -29.40 -4.85 22.16
CA THR A 283 -30.68 -5.37 21.65
C THR A 283 -31.87 -4.47 21.95
N ALA A 284 -31.68 -3.38 22.70
CA ALA A 284 -32.74 -2.49 23.13
C ALA A 284 -32.44 -1.04 22.65
N ASN A 285 -33.10 -0.64 21.58
CA ASN A 285 -33.42 0.76 21.24
C ASN A 285 -32.28 1.81 21.27
N GLN A 286 -31.06 1.52 21.01
CA GLN A 286 -29.97 2.50 21.11
C GLN A 286 -30.12 3.72 20.19
N TYR A 287 -30.67 3.52 19.01
CA TYR A 287 -30.94 4.64 18.09
C TYR A 287 -32.22 5.42 18.43
N PHE A 288 -33.05 4.91 19.33
CA PHE A 288 -34.31 5.51 19.67
C PHE A 288 -34.35 6.13 21.06
N ASN A 289 -33.38 5.75 21.90
CA ASN A 289 -33.29 6.30 23.24
C ASN A 289 -31.81 6.72 23.52
N PRO A 290 -31.50 8.01 23.26
CA PRO A 290 -30.14 8.53 23.45
C PRO A 290 -29.67 8.51 24.91
N THR A 291 -30.52 8.16 25.83
CA THR A 291 -30.19 8.05 27.28
C THR A 291 -29.65 6.66 27.66
N GLN A 292 -29.71 5.67 26.78
CA GLN A 292 -29.14 4.36 27.07
C GLN A 292 -27.63 4.34 26.79
N ALA A 293 -26.84 3.80 27.74
CA ALA A 293 -25.43 3.60 27.56
C ALA A 293 -25.13 2.62 26.40
N PHE A 294 -24.25 3.02 25.51
CA PHE A 294 -23.78 2.14 24.46
C PHE A 294 -22.89 1.04 25.06
N ASP A 295 -23.06 -0.18 24.57
CA ASP A 295 -22.09 -1.21 24.77
C ASP A 295 -20.81 -0.88 23.98
N THR A 296 -19.64 -1.08 24.55
CA THR A 296 -18.38 -0.82 23.87
C THR A 296 -17.87 -2.08 23.19
N ARG A 297 -17.55 -1.98 21.89
CA ARG A 297 -16.96 -3.05 21.10
C ARG A 297 -15.61 -2.59 20.57
N GLU A 298 -14.63 -3.48 20.59
CA GLU A 298 -13.27 -3.15 20.18
C GLU A 298 -12.95 -3.77 18.82
N GLN A 299 -12.56 -2.93 17.88
CA GLN A 299 -11.87 -3.34 16.67
C GLN A 299 -10.36 -3.36 16.93
N LYS A 300 -9.66 -4.28 16.27
CA LYS A 300 -8.21 -4.44 16.41
C LYS A 300 -7.54 -4.37 15.05
N ARG A 301 -6.35 -3.77 15.03
CA ARG A 301 -5.43 -3.82 13.90
C ARG A 301 -4.12 -4.37 14.43
N ILE A 302 -3.65 -5.46 13.88
CA ILE A 302 -2.44 -6.17 14.31
C ILE A 302 -1.59 -6.44 13.10
N SER A 303 -0.35 -5.99 13.11
CA SER A 303 0.66 -6.30 12.09
C SER A 303 1.91 -6.80 12.80
N ASP A 304 2.29 -8.03 12.55
CA ASP A 304 3.47 -8.66 13.12
C ASP A 304 4.50 -8.92 12.02
N ASN A 305 5.79 -8.73 12.33
CA ASN A 305 6.90 -9.05 11.46
C ASN A 305 7.90 -9.90 12.23
N TYR A 306 8.15 -11.09 11.74
CA TYR A 306 9.23 -11.97 12.17
C TYR A 306 10.16 -12.15 10.98
N TYR A 307 11.41 -11.76 11.13
CA TYR A 307 12.37 -11.79 10.04
C TYR A 307 13.71 -12.38 10.49
N LEU A 308 14.24 -13.26 9.68
CA LEU A 308 15.54 -13.87 9.87
C LEU A 308 16.32 -13.77 8.55
N LYS A 309 17.55 -13.28 8.60
CA LYS A 309 18.47 -13.27 7.46
C LYS A 309 19.82 -13.82 7.90
N ALA A 310 20.34 -14.76 7.16
CA ALA A 310 21.61 -15.41 7.43
C ALA A 310 22.55 -15.24 6.24
N PHE A 311 23.82 -15.08 6.54
CA PHE A 311 24.92 -14.97 5.59
C PHE A 311 25.92 -16.09 5.83
N TYR A 312 26.38 -16.71 4.76
CA TYR A 312 27.39 -17.73 4.83
C TYR A 312 28.42 -17.54 3.72
N ASN A 313 29.66 -17.20 4.08
CA ASN A 313 30.76 -17.12 3.16
C ASN A 313 31.31 -18.56 2.94
N VAL A 314 30.92 -19.20 1.84
CA VAL A 314 31.34 -20.56 1.49
C VAL A 314 32.81 -20.56 1.16
N THR A 315 33.23 -19.66 0.25
CA THR A 315 34.61 -19.38 -0.13
C THR A 315 34.86 -17.87 -0.13
N SER A 316 36.05 -17.42 -0.51
CA SER A 316 36.30 -15.98 -0.74
C SER A 316 35.40 -15.37 -1.83
N ASP A 317 35.06 -16.19 -2.82
CA ASP A 317 34.41 -15.73 -4.06
C ASP A 317 32.96 -16.13 -4.15
N PHE A 318 32.45 -16.94 -3.19
CA PHE A 318 31.09 -17.40 -3.16
C PHE A 318 30.45 -17.22 -1.79
N SER A 319 29.33 -16.49 -1.74
CA SER A 319 28.53 -16.28 -0.55
C SER A 319 27.07 -16.64 -0.78
N LEU A 320 26.43 -17.09 0.30
CA LEU A 320 25.00 -17.38 0.35
C LEU A 320 24.31 -16.42 1.33
N GLU A 321 23.19 -15.91 0.91
CA GLU A 321 22.24 -15.18 1.76
C GLU A 321 20.92 -15.95 1.80
N ALA A 322 20.42 -16.24 2.98
CA ALA A 322 19.12 -16.85 3.16
C ALA A 322 18.23 -15.92 4.00
N ASN A 323 16.98 -15.73 3.60
CA ASN A 323 16.01 -14.97 4.37
C ASN A 323 14.73 -15.76 4.59
N LEU A 324 14.08 -15.49 5.72
CA LEU A 324 12.79 -16.05 6.09
C LEU A 324 11.99 -14.95 6.80
N GLY A 325 10.86 -14.58 6.23
CA GLY A 325 9.92 -13.61 6.79
C GLY A 325 8.56 -14.24 7.03
N TYR A 326 7.95 -13.93 8.17
CA TYR A 326 6.53 -14.17 8.43
C TYR A 326 5.90 -12.84 8.85
N MET A 327 5.04 -12.30 8.00
CA MET A 327 4.52 -10.95 8.11
C MET A 327 2.99 -10.94 8.01
N PRO A 328 2.29 -11.53 9.00
CA PRO A 328 0.83 -11.58 9.02
C PRO A 328 0.26 -10.25 9.49
N GLN A 329 -0.93 -9.95 8.99
CA GLN A 329 -1.75 -8.86 9.51
C GLN A 329 -3.18 -9.35 9.74
N PHE A 330 -3.74 -8.98 10.91
CA PHE A 330 -5.10 -9.32 11.33
C PHE A 330 -5.83 -8.05 11.71
N ASN A 331 -6.87 -7.72 10.98
CA ASN A 331 -7.71 -6.55 11.22
C ASN A 331 -9.14 -7.01 11.50
N THR A 332 -9.68 -6.71 12.68
CA THR A 332 -11.06 -7.00 13.01
C THR A 332 -11.93 -5.78 12.79
N TYR A 333 -13.09 -6.02 12.21
CA TYR A 333 -14.09 -5.02 11.89
C TYR A 333 -15.49 -5.49 12.29
N PHE A 334 -16.42 -4.57 12.35
CA PHE A 334 -17.84 -4.88 12.34
C PHE A 334 -18.60 -3.79 11.56
N ASN A 335 -19.75 -4.14 11.01
CA ASN A 335 -20.59 -3.17 10.33
C ASN A 335 -21.42 -2.43 11.37
N GLY A 336 -21.23 -1.11 11.48
CA GLY A 336 -21.86 -0.27 12.47
C GLY A 336 -23.38 -0.23 12.45
N ILE A 337 -24.02 -0.66 11.36
CA ILE A 337 -25.48 -0.70 11.23
C ILE A 337 -26.05 -2.13 11.23
N ALA A 338 -25.21 -3.15 11.40
CA ALA A 338 -25.64 -4.54 11.40
C ALA A 338 -25.27 -5.23 12.72
N LYS A 339 -26.27 -5.90 13.31
CA LYS A 339 -26.08 -6.74 14.51
C LYS A 339 -25.27 -7.99 14.14
N ASP A 340 -24.40 -8.49 15.06
CA ASP A 340 -23.61 -9.70 14.90
C ASP A 340 -22.77 -9.74 13.62
N SER A 341 -22.12 -8.63 13.30
CA SER A 341 -21.43 -8.41 12.03
C SER A 341 -19.90 -8.42 12.12
N PHE A 342 -19.32 -8.98 13.18
CA PHE A 342 -17.86 -9.08 13.31
C PHE A 342 -17.24 -9.92 12.20
N TYR A 343 -16.15 -9.43 11.66
CA TYR A 343 -15.30 -10.15 10.72
C TYR A 343 -13.83 -9.76 10.90
N THR A 344 -12.95 -10.69 10.54
CA THR A 344 -11.49 -10.51 10.55
C THR A 344 -10.97 -10.58 9.12
N MET A 345 -10.20 -9.57 8.73
CA MET A 345 -9.37 -9.61 7.54
C MET A 345 -8.00 -10.15 7.92
N GLN A 346 -7.54 -11.15 7.20
CA GLN A 346 -6.20 -11.71 7.34
C GLN A 346 -5.43 -11.47 6.05
N THR A 347 -4.33 -10.69 6.14
CA THR A 347 -3.47 -10.35 5.01
C THR A 347 -2.01 -10.62 5.36
N GLY A 348 -1.09 -10.47 4.38
CA GLY A 348 0.30 -10.82 4.57
C GLY A 348 0.59 -12.31 4.41
N GLY A 349 1.64 -12.83 5.01
CA GLY A 349 2.01 -14.25 4.90
C GLY A 349 3.48 -14.52 5.08
N TYR A 350 4.05 -15.39 4.25
CA TYR A 350 5.42 -15.88 4.35
C TYR A 350 6.22 -15.49 3.12
N GLN A 351 7.51 -15.17 3.34
CA GLN A 351 8.51 -15.04 2.28
C GLN A 351 9.77 -15.78 2.70
N ALA A 352 10.31 -16.58 1.80
CA ALA A 352 11.59 -17.24 1.97
C ALA A 352 12.43 -17.02 0.71
N GLY A 353 13.70 -16.73 0.88
CA GLY A 353 14.62 -16.49 -0.22
C GLY A 353 16.00 -17.11 0.04
N LEU A 354 16.63 -17.55 -1.03
CA LEU A 354 18.01 -17.98 -1.05
C LEU A 354 18.70 -17.26 -2.20
N LYS A 355 19.79 -16.55 -1.91
CA LYS A 355 20.57 -15.80 -2.89
C LYS A 355 22.03 -16.25 -2.82
N GLY A 356 22.54 -16.71 -3.94
CA GLY A 356 23.96 -17.02 -4.15
C GLY A 356 24.62 -15.88 -4.90
N LEU A 357 25.73 -15.39 -4.38
CA LEU A 357 26.58 -14.36 -4.98
C LEU A 357 27.93 -14.99 -5.28
N TRP A 358 28.27 -15.10 -6.55
CA TRP A 358 29.51 -15.72 -7.01
C TRP A 358 30.33 -14.75 -7.86
N GLU A 359 31.48 -14.35 -7.33
CA GLU A 359 32.47 -13.62 -8.08
C GLU A 359 33.26 -14.63 -8.97
N THR A 360 32.94 -14.64 -10.24
CA THR A 360 33.60 -15.50 -11.24
C THR A 360 34.71 -14.73 -11.93
N GLY A 361 35.57 -15.43 -12.68
CA GLY A 361 36.58 -14.77 -13.52
C GLY A 361 36.01 -13.87 -14.63
N LEU A 362 34.71 -13.96 -14.89
CA LEU A 362 34.00 -13.10 -15.86
C LEU A 362 33.33 -11.92 -15.21
N GLY A 363 32.89 -12.06 -13.95
CA GLY A 363 32.13 -11.03 -13.23
C GLY A 363 31.25 -11.63 -12.15
N LEU A 364 30.36 -10.80 -11.56
CA LEU A 364 29.47 -11.20 -10.50
C LEU A 364 28.20 -11.90 -11.06
N TRP A 365 28.04 -13.16 -10.67
CA TRP A 365 26.88 -13.98 -10.98
C TRP A 365 26.01 -14.12 -9.74
N THR A 366 24.77 -13.61 -9.81
CA THR A 366 23.79 -13.67 -8.74
C THR A 366 22.66 -14.63 -9.13
N ASN A 367 22.37 -15.60 -8.27
CA ASN A 367 21.24 -16.50 -8.41
C ASN A 367 20.30 -16.35 -7.22
N GLN A 368 19.02 -16.24 -7.46
CA GLN A 368 17.99 -16.05 -6.43
C GLN A 368 16.88 -17.07 -6.61
N LEU A 369 16.55 -17.78 -5.55
CA LEU A 369 15.37 -18.64 -5.46
C LEU A 369 14.47 -18.10 -4.37
N GLY A 370 13.24 -17.78 -4.70
CA GLY A 370 12.27 -17.20 -3.80
C GLY A 370 10.98 -17.99 -3.74
N TYR A 371 10.39 -18.05 -2.56
CA TYR A 371 9.04 -18.55 -2.36
C TYR A 371 8.27 -17.55 -1.50
N SER A 372 7.05 -17.20 -1.90
CA SER A 372 6.13 -16.42 -1.09
C SER A 372 4.74 -17.02 -1.06
N LEU A 373 4.09 -16.90 0.09
CA LEU A 373 2.68 -17.15 0.28
C LEU A 373 2.05 -15.86 0.75
N LEU A 374 1.25 -15.24 -0.11
CA LEU A 374 0.42 -14.10 0.23
C LEU A 374 -1.01 -14.56 0.50
N GLN A 375 -1.55 -14.12 1.62
CA GLN A 375 -2.94 -14.36 1.98
C GLN A 375 -3.71 -13.03 1.99
N ASN A 376 -4.95 -13.10 1.49
CA ASN A 376 -5.92 -12.01 1.58
C ASN A 376 -7.31 -12.62 1.79
N SER A 377 -7.62 -12.92 3.05
CA SER A 377 -8.75 -13.73 3.46
C SER A 377 -9.65 -12.97 4.42
N ARG A 378 -10.91 -13.36 4.47
CA ARG A 378 -11.89 -12.83 5.41
C ARG A 378 -12.65 -13.95 6.09
N GLN A 379 -12.80 -13.83 7.39
CA GLN A 379 -13.60 -14.73 8.21
C GLN A 379 -14.57 -13.90 9.05
N SER A 380 -15.86 -14.24 8.99
CA SER A 380 -16.93 -13.57 9.70
C SER A 380 -17.54 -14.51 10.74
N ASP A 381 -18.01 -13.95 11.86
CA ASP A 381 -18.71 -14.70 12.89
C ASP A 381 -20.04 -15.29 12.38
N LYS A 382 -20.67 -14.57 11.44
CA LYS A 382 -21.91 -15.00 10.78
C LYS A 382 -21.72 -14.96 9.26
N ASN A 383 -22.02 -16.10 8.62
CA ASN A 383 -21.89 -16.25 7.18
C ASN A 383 -23.22 -15.97 6.43
N TYR A 384 -23.90 -14.92 6.85
CA TYR A 384 -25.12 -14.40 6.19
C TYR A 384 -25.26 -12.90 6.46
N PHE A 385 -26.05 -12.20 5.65
CA PHE A 385 -26.40 -10.80 5.84
C PHE A 385 -27.87 -10.58 5.53
N LEU A 386 -28.67 -10.28 6.56
CA LEU A 386 -30.11 -10.14 6.45
C LEU A 386 -30.54 -8.70 6.75
N THR A 387 -31.41 -8.16 5.91
CA THR A 387 -32.03 -6.86 6.08
C THR A 387 -33.50 -7.06 6.42
N TRP A 388 -33.95 -6.45 7.50
CA TRP A 388 -35.32 -6.51 8.00
C TRP A 388 -35.96 -5.14 7.97
N ARG A 389 -37.28 -5.07 7.90
CA ARG A 389 -37.99 -3.87 8.27
C ARG A 389 -37.92 -3.66 9.77
N HIS A 390 -37.78 -2.41 10.17
CA HIS A 390 -37.75 -2.07 11.58
C HIS A 390 -39.05 -2.47 12.29
N SER A 391 -38.90 -3.11 13.44
CA SER A 391 -39.99 -3.42 14.36
C SER A 391 -39.58 -3.00 15.77
N ALA A 392 -40.47 -2.37 16.50
CA ALA A 392 -40.20 -1.91 17.87
C ALA A 392 -39.92 -3.06 18.86
N LEU A 393 -40.30 -4.29 18.54
CA LEU A 393 -40.20 -5.43 19.48
C LEU A 393 -38.95 -6.30 19.24
N ASP A 394 -38.53 -6.49 17.97
CA ASP A 394 -37.47 -7.52 17.68
C ASP A 394 -36.45 -7.09 16.62
N LYS A 395 -36.74 -6.16 15.74
CA LYS A 395 -35.87 -5.66 14.69
C LYS A 395 -35.65 -4.14 14.85
N ASN A 396 -35.05 -3.74 15.96
CA ASN A 396 -35.00 -2.37 16.44
C ASN A 396 -33.62 -1.78 16.69
N TRP A 397 -32.57 -2.40 16.13
CA TRP A 397 -31.17 -1.99 16.36
C TRP A 397 -30.58 -1.10 15.27
N ALA A 398 -31.36 -0.54 14.40
CA ALA A 398 -30.92 0.42 13.40
C ALA A 398 -31.70 1.73 13.45
N ALA A 399 -31.24 2.75 12.76
CA ALA A 399 -31.90 4.05 12.71
C ALA A 399 -33.32 3.96 12.15
N THR A 400 -34.29 4.51 12.87
CA THR A 400 -35.69 4.56 12.44
C THR A 400 -35.92 5.24 11.10
N SER A 401 -35.14 6.29 10.81
CA SER A 401 -35.24 7.05 9.56
C SER A 401 -34.98 6.18 8.32
N ALA A 402 -34.19 5.10 8.45
CA ALA A 402 -33.98 4.16 7.38
C ALA A 402 -35.12 3.14 7.22
N GLY A 403 -35.95 2.93 8.23
CA GLY A 403 -37.04 1.97 8.21
C GLY A 403 -36.64 0.50 8.17
N TYR A 404 -35.34 0.17 8.41
CA TYR A 404 -34.82 -1.18 8.37
C TYR A 404 -33.71 -1.41 9.39
N SER A 405 -33.52 -2.70 9.74
CA SER A 405 -32.43 -3.21 10.58
C SER A 405 -31.67 -4.29 9.82
N MET A 406 -30.39 -4.42 10.06
CA MET A 406 -29.53 -5.42 9.42
C MET A 406 -28.89 -6.33 10.46
N GLU A 407 -28.63 -7.57 10.11
CA GLU A 407 -27.92 -8.51 10.95
C GLU A 407 -27.07 -9.47 10.13
N GLY A 408 -26.01 -9.98 10.77
CA GLY A 408 -25.07 -10.89 10.15
C GLY A 408 -23.81 -10.22 9.61
N GLY A 409 -22.89 -11.03 9.13
CA GLY A 409 -21.57 -10.66 8.65
C GLY A 409 -21.41 -10.81 7.15
N LEU A 410 -20.17 -10.86 6.71
CA LEU A 410 -19.78 -11.02 5.32
C LEU A 410 -19.45 -12.48 5.01
N SER A 411 -19.34 -12.85 3.73
CA SER A 411 -18.97 -14.23 3.34
C SER A 411 -17.57 -14.60 3.82
N ASN A 412 -17.40 -15.85 4.24
CA ASN A 412 -16.09 -16.43 4.53
C ASN A 412 -15.36 -16.74 3.23
N VAL A 413 -14.22 -16.04 3.02
CA VAL A 413 -13.42 -16.14 1.80
C VAL A 413 -11.98 -16.39 2.17
N GLU A 414 -11.37 -17.40 1.58
CA GLU A 414 -9.93 -17.61 1.62
C GLU A 414 -9.32 -17.33 0.26
N GLN A 415 -8.35 -16.41 0.20
CA GLN A 415 -7.59 -16.12 -1.01
C GLN A 415 -6.11 -16.26 -0.68
N LYS A 416 -5.41 -17.04 -1.49
CA LYS A 416 -3.97 -17.28 -1.36
C LYS A 416 -3.28 -17.21 -2.71
N GLN A 417 -2.11 -16.60 -2.72
CA GLN A 417 -1.18 -16.56 -3.86
C GLN A 417 0.13 -17.19 -3.40
N HIS A 418 0.48 -18.29 -4.02
CA HIS A 418 1.79 -18.93 -3.87
C HIS A 418 2.63 -18.53 -5.06
N SER A 419 3.82 -18.01 -4.83
CA SER A 419 4.76 -17.63 -5.88
C SER A 419 6.09 -18.33 -5.63
N LEU A 420 6.56 -19.06 -6.62
CA LEU A 420 7.90 -19.64 -6.67
C LEU A 420 8.67 -18.94 -7.78
N SER A 421 9.73 -18.24 -7.43
CA SER A 421 10.51 -17.45 -8.38
C SER A 421 11.98 -17.91 -8.42
N TYR A 422 12.55 -17.88 -9.62
CA TYR A 422 13.97 -18.04 -9.84
C TYR A 422 14.47 -16.91 -10.72
N LYS A 423 15.54 -16.24 -10.29
CA LYS A 423 16.23 -15.20 -11.05
C LYS A 423 17.71 -15.50 -11.10
N SER A 424 18.28 -15.43 -12.29
CA SER A 424 19.71 -15.49 -12.54
C SER A 424 20.14 -14.22 -13.23
N ASP A 425 21.17 -13.57 -12.71
CA ASP A 425 21.66 -12.27 -13.17
C ASP A 425 23.17 -12.27 -13.16
N MET A 426 23.78 -11.93 -14.27
CA MET A 426 25.22 -11.87 -14.42
C MET A 426 25.66 -10.48 -14.88
N ASN A 427 26.51 -9.86 -14.08
CA ASN A 427 27.15 -8.58 -14.39
C ASN A 427 28.62 -8.80 -14.66
N PHE A 428 29.10 -8.37 -15.83
CA PHE A 428 30.50 -8.56 -16.22
C PHE A 428 30.98 -7.40 -17.09
N ASP A 429 32.28 -7.16 -17.01
CA ASP A 429 32.98 -6.18 -17.83
C ASP A 429 33.51 -6.85 -19.08
N LEU A 430 32.90 -6.57 -20.23
CA LEU A 430 33.34 -7.11 -21.51
C LEU A 430 34.59 -6.37 -22.04
N ALA A 431 34.67 -5.08 -21.71
CA ALA A 431 35.81 -4.20 -21.97
C ALA A 431 35.76 -3.03 -20.96
N ASP A 432 36.84 -2.27 -20.81
CA ASP A 432 36.92 -1.12 -19.91
C ASP A 432 35.82 -0.07 -20.17
N PHE A 433 35.30 -0.01 -21.40
CA PHE A 433 34.24 0.93 -21.81
C PHE A 433 32.90 0.26 -21.94
N LEU A 434 32.77 -1.07 -21.71
CA LEU A 434 31.54 -1.84 -21.95
C LEU A 434 31.28 -2.79 -20.79
N LYS A 435 30.25 -2.51 -20.03
CA LYS A 435 29.72 -3.39 -18.99
C LYS A 435 28.43 -4.02 -19.47
N MET A 436 28.29 -5.32 -19.28
CA MET A 436 27.09 -6.07 -19.65
C MET A 436 26.39 -6.62 -18.41
N ARG A 437 25.08 -6.62 -18.49
CA ARG A 437 24.21 -7.33 -17.57
C ARG A 437 23.26 -8.19 -18.37
N VAL A 438 23.21 -9.47 -18.07
CA VAL A 438 22.28 -10.42 -18.68
C VAL A 438 21.55 -11.17 -17.59
N GLY A 439 20.27 -11.47 -17.80
CA GLY A 439 19.53 -12.21 -16.81
C GLY A 439 18.28 -12.88 -17.33
N ALA A 440 17.80 -13.81 -16.53
CA ALA A 440 16.57 -14.57 -16.76
C ALA A 440 15.77 -14.65 -15.45
N GLU A 441 14.47 -14.54 -15.57
CA GLU A 441 13.53 -14.65 -14.47
C GLU A 441 12.44 -15.66 -14.85
N PHE A 442 12.05 -16.50 -13.90
CA PHE A 442 10.94 -17.43 -13.99
C PHE A 442 10.12 -17.33 -12.73
N GLU A 443 8.82 -17.18 -12.86
CA GLU A 443 7.91 -17.16 -11.72
C GLU A 443 6.71 -18.06 -12.02
N TYR A 444 6.48 -19.04 -11.14
CA TYR A 444 5.26 -19.84 -11.14
C TYR A 444 4.38 -19.38 -10.00
N GLN A 445 3.15 -18.98 -10.33
CA GLN A 445 2.17 -18.52 -9.35
C GLN A 445 0.96 -19.46 -9.37
N TYR A 446 0.59 -19.96 -8.18
CA TYR A 446 -0.64 -20.70 -7.96
C TYR A 446 -1.54 -19.85 -7.07
N VAL A 447 -2.71 -19.52 -7.60
CA VAL A 447 -3.69 -18.67 -6.94
C VAL A 447 -4.95 -19.47 -6.68
N ASN A 448 -5.45 -19.42 -5.45
CA ASN A 448 -6.74 -19.98 -5.10
C ASN A 448 -7.61 -18.93 -4.41
N ARG A 449 -8.90 -18.98 -4.73
CA ARG A 449 -9.96 -18.28 -4.05
C ARG A 449 -11.05 -19.27 -3.70
N GLU A 450 -11.35 -19.41 -2.42
CA GLU A 450 -12.36 -20.32 -1.91
C GLU A 450 -13.42 -19.55 -1.13
N ILE A 451 -14.69 -19.74 -1.52
CA ILE A 451 -15.85 -19.42 -0.67
C ILE A 451 -16.07 -20.64 0.20
N LEU A 452 -15.82 -20.51 1.50
CA LEU A 452 -15.73 -21.64 2.42
C LEU A 452 -17.07 -22.32 2.66
N ASP A 453 -18.16 -21.52 2.68
CA ASP A 453 -19.54 -21.98 2.93
C ASP A 453 -20.51 -21.17 2.07
N ASP A 454 -21.70 -21.70 1.84
CA ASP A 454 -22.78 -20.95 1.17
C ASP A 454 -23.08 -19.66 1.95
N TYR A 455 -23.00 -18.51 1.29
CA TYR A 455 -23.25 -17.19 1.90
C TYR A 455 -24.58 -16.64 1.41
N TYR A 456 -25.46 -16.29 2.32
CA TYR A 456 -26.81 -15.87 2.05
C TYR A 456 -27.02 -14.38 2.38
N TYR A 457 -27.70 -13.68 1.48
CA TYR A 457 -27.97 -12.26 1.73
C TYR A 457 -29.25 -11.82 1.01
N ASN A 458 -29.90 -10.81 1.57
CA ASN A 458 -30.99 -10.13 0.91
C ASN A 458 -30.75 -8.62 0.82
N THR A 459 -31.39 -7.99 -0.14
CA THR A 459 -31.41 -6.53 -0.26
C THR A 459 -32.67 -5.97 0.43
N TYR A 460 -32.59 -4.68 0.83
CA TYR A 460 -33.76 -4.00 1.34
C TYR A 460 -34.75 -3.70 0.21
N SER A 461 -35.59 -4.66 -0.13
CA SER A 461 -36.67 -4.51 -1.08
C SER A 461 -37.97 -5.02 -0.48
N ALA A 462 -39.07 -4.33 -0.75
CA ALA A 462 -40.38 -4.78 -0.33
C ALA A 462 -40.75 -6.14 -0.95
N ALA A 463 -40.26 -6.40 -2.15
CA ALA A 463 -40.49 -7.65 -2.86
C ALA A 463 -39.79 -8.87 -2.26
N THR A 464 -38.76 -8.67 -1.42
CA THR A 464 -38.03 -9.76 -0.76
C THR A 464 -38.66 -10.20 0.56
N LYS A 465 -39.72 -9.53 1.03
CA LYS A 465 -40.37 -9.80 2.30
C LYS A 465 -41.84 -10.10 2.09
N GLY A 466 -42.28 -11.24 2.60
CA GLY A 466 -43.70 -11.58 2.71
C GLY A 466 -44.32 -10.94 3.93
N ARG A 467 -45.64 -10.88 3.89
CA ARG A 467 -46.52 -10.32 4.93
C ARG A 467 -47.08 -11.49 5.74
N TYR A 468 -46.45 -11.84 6.83
CA TYR A 468 -46.69 -13.09 7.53
C TYR A 468 -48.16 -13.28 7.95
N VAL A 469 -48.75 -12.30 8.69
CA VAL A 469 -50.12 -12.41 9.20
C VAL A 469 -51.13 -12.18 8.11
N GLU A 470 -50.86 -11.28 7.15
CA GLU A 470 -51.74 -10.98 6.03
C GLU A 470 -51.90 -12.12 5.02
N GLU A 471 -50.80 -12.88 4.78
CA GLU A 471 -50.80 -14.00 3.82
C GLU A 471 -51.29 -15.31 4.45
N LEU A 472 -51.00 -15.56 5.73
CA LEU A 472 -51.26 -16.84 6.41
C LEU A 472 -52.43 -16.79 7.40
N GLY A 473 -52.97 -15.58 7.70
CA GLY A 473 -54.12 -15.37 8.58
C GLY A 473 -53.72 -15.12 10.05
N ALA A 474 -54.71 -14.63 10.82
CA ALA A 474 -54.56 -14.37 12.24
C ALA A 474 -54.24 -15.64 13.01
N GLY A 475 -53.20 -15.64 13.84
CA GLY A 475 -52.77 -16.78 14.60
C GLY A 475 -51.68 -17.63 13.97
N ALA A 476 -51.23 -17.27 12.74
CA ALA A 476 -50.06 -17.87 12.15
C ALA A 476 -48.82 -17.67 13.05
N THR A 477 -47.99 -18.67 13.21
CA THR A 477 -46.83 -18.67 14.09
C THR A 477 -45.52 -18.78 13.28
N CYS A 478 -44.54 -17.96 13.65
CA CYS A 478 -43.22 -17.95 13.09
C CYS A 478 -42.41 -19.11 13.75
N THR A 479 -42.72 -20.35 13.39
CA THR A 479 -42.05 -21.52 13.92
C THR A 479 -41.42 -22.38 12.84
N GLY A 480 -40.25 -22.89 13.09
CA GLY A 480 -39.61 -23.91 12.27
C GLY A 480 -38.97 -23.46 10.98
N ILE A 481 -38.91 -22.13 10.70
CA ILE A 481 -38.25 -21.61 9.53
C ILE A 481 -36.91 -21.08 9.98
N ASP A 482 -35.95 -21.97 10.02
CA ASP A 482 -34.57 -21.68 10.42
C ASP A 482 -33.65 -22.06 9.26
N LEU A 483 -33.03 -21.04 8.69
CA LEU A 483 -31.91 -21.20 7.76
C LEU A 483 -30.72 -20.55 8.44
N PHE A 484 -29.58 -21.21 8.58
CA PHE A 484 -28.37 -20.75 9.29
C PHE A 484 -28.50 -20.66 10.84
N GLY A 485 -29.46 -21.31 11.47
CA GLY A 485 -29.74 -21.16 12.91
C GLY A 485 -30.33 -19.80 13.28
N VAL A 486 -30.94 -19.09 12.32
CA VAL A 486 -31.62 -17.79 12.53
C VAL A 486 -33.03 -17.87 11.98
N PRO A 487 -34.06 -17.52 12.78
CA PRO A 487 -35.42 -17.45 12.29
C PRO A 487 -35.55 -16.46 11.13
N LEU A 488 -36.07 -16.89 9.98
CA LEU A 488 -36.29 -16.06 8.79
C LEU A 488 -37.64 -15.32 8.80
N CYS A 489 -38.26 -15.20 9.97
CA CYS A 489 -39.51 -14.46 10.12
C CYS A 489 -39.61 -13.77 11.50
N SER A 490 -40.59 -12.87 11.64
CA SER A 490 -40.94 -12.15 12.85
C SER A 490 -42.45 -11.90 12.86
N THR A 491 -43.08 -12.10 14.00
CA THR A 491 -44.53 -11.82 14.20
C THR A 491 -44.80 -10.39 14.60
N ALA A 492 -43.78 -9.61 14.92
CA ALA A 492 -43.93 -8.24 15.37
C ALA A 492 -44.39 -7.31 14.25
N THR A 493 -45.24 -6.36 14.56
CA THR A 493 -45.67 -5.32 13.65
C THR A 493 -44.50 -4.40 13.32
N THR A 494 -44.20 -4.17 12.04
CA THR A 494 -43.18 -3.24 11.60
C THR A 494 -43.66 -1.79 11.76
N THR A 495 -42.74 -0.84 11.88
CA THR A 495 -43.06 0.58 11.87
C THR A 495 -43.29 1.08 10.44
N ALA A 496 -44.22 2.01 10.23
CA ALA A 496 -44.34 2.74 8.98
C ALA A 496 -43.13 3.70 8.85
N ALA A 497 -42.35 3.60 7.79
CA ALA A 497 -41.24 4.52 7.54
C ALA A 497 -40.95 4.59 6.03
N GLY A 498 -40.47 5.74 5.55
CA GLY A 498 -40.04 5.92 4.17
C GLY A 498 -41.13 5.71 3.12
N GLY A 499 -42.39 6.02 3.44
CA GLY A 499 -43.53 5.85 2.55
C GLY A 499 -44.05 4.40 2.47
N VAL A 500 -43.55 3.50 3.28
CA VAL A 500 -43.99 2.09 3.34
C VAL A 500 -44.88 1.89 4.56
N ALA A 501 -46.06 1.30 4.36
CA ALA A 501 -47.01 1.00 5.44
C ALA A 501 -46.44 -0.02 6.44
N ALA A 502 -46.92 0.03 7.69
CA ALA A 502 -46.64 -0.99 8.69
C ALA A 502 -47.17 -2.37 8.22
N LEU A 503 -46.46 -3.43 8.58
CA LEU A 503 -46.82 -4.82 8.29
C LEU A 503 -47.01 -5.62 9.57
N ASN A 504 -47.97 -6.49 9.61
CA ASN A 504 -48.20 -7.42 10.71
C ASN A 504 -47.37 -8.67 10.47
N GLY A 505 -46.18 -8.72 11.09
CA GLY A 505 -45.18 -9.74 10.86
C GLY A 505 -44.47 -9.59 9.52
N GLN A 506 -43.34 -10.25 9.38
CA GLN A 506 -42.53 -10.29 8.16
C GLN A 506 -41.75 -11.60 8.05
N TYR A 507 -41.48 -12.03 6.84
CA TYR A 507 -40.57 -13.14 6.58
C TYR A 507 -39.73 -12.89 5.32
N ILE A 508 -38.60 -13.54 5.20
CA ILE A 508 -37.74 -13.44 4.03
C ILE A 508 -38.32 -14.32 2.92
N LYS A 509 -38.64 -13.69 1.80
CA LYS A 509 -39.26 -14.33 0.62
C LYS A 509 -38.27 -14.56 -0.53
N ALA A 510 -37.21 -13.75 -0.58
CA ALA A 510 -36.16 -13.85 -1.58
C ALA A 510 -34.79 -13.56 -0.95
N LEU A 511 -33.81 -14.36 -1.33
CA LEU A 511 -32.41 -14.27 -0.96
C LEU A 511 -31.53 -14.43 -2.20
N ASN A 512 -30.34 -13.91 -2.13
CA ASN A 512 -29.23 -14.36 -2.98
C ASN A 512 -28.36 -15.32 -2.18
N VAL A 513 -27.76 -16.27 -2.83
CA VAL A 513 -26.76 -17.15 -2.24
C VAL A 513 -25.52 -17.17 -3.12
N ILE A 514 -24.35 -16.97 -2.49
CA ILE A 514 -23.08 -17.27 -3.13
C ILE A 514 -22.69 -18.66 -2.66
N LYS A 515 -22.68 -19.62 -3.59
CA LYS A 515 -22.39 -21.02 -3.29
C LYS A 515 -20.92 -21.19 -2.91
N LYS A 516 -20.68 -22.15 -2.01
CA LYS A 516 -19.35 -22.68 -1.76
C LYS A 516 -18.69 -23.03 -3.08
N SER A 517 -17.50 -22.51 -3.30
CA SER A 517 -16.79 -22.66 -4.57
C SER A 517 -15.29 -22.48 -4.41
N LEU A 518 -14.53 -23.12 -5.26
CA LEU A 518 -13.07 -23.02 -5.32
C LEU A 518 -12.65 -22.66 -6.75
N THR A 519 -12.01 -21.51 -6.90
CA THR A 519 -11.39 -21.05 -8.14
C THR A 519 -9.88 -21.14 -8.01
N LYS A 520 -9.25 -21.72 -9.01
CA LYS A 520 -7.80 -21.89 -9.10
C LYS A 520 -7.26 -21.28 -10.39
N LEU A 521 -6.10 -20.67 -10.30
CA LEU A 521 -5.34 -20.15 -11.44
C LEU A 521 -3.88 -20.57 -11.28
N ASP A 522 -3.32 -21.11 -12.35
CA ASP A 522 -1.91 -21.41 -12.49
C ASP A 522 -1.32 -20.47 -13.54
N VAL A 523 -0.28 -19.75 -13.18
CA VAL A 523 0.37 -18.78 -14.07
C VAL A 523 1.86 -19.02 -14.05
N LEU A 524 2.44 -19.21 -15.23
CA LEU A 524 3.88 -19.22 -15.45
C LEU A 524 4.24 -17.92 -16.17
N SER A 525 5.14 -17.16 -15.57
CA SER A 525 5.73 -15.96 -16.16
C SER A 525 7.23 -16.17 -16.34
N TYR A 526 7.80 -15.61 -17.39
CA TYR A 526 9.23 -15.63 -17.66
C TYR A 526 9.68 -14.33 -18.28
N ALA A 527 10.93 -13.98 -18.02
CA ALA A 527 11.55 -12.82 -18.61
C ALA A 527 13.03 -13.10 -18.91
N PHE A 528 13.50 -12.48 -19.99
CA PHE A 528 14.93 -12.44 -20.36
C PHE A 528 15.30 -10.99 -20.61
N TYR A 529 16.47 -10.59 -20.14
CA TYR A 529 16.95 -9.23 -20.37
C TYR A 529 18.45 -9.18 -20.63
N VAL A 530 18.82 -8.20 -21.44
CA VAL A 530 20.19 -7.78 -21.66
C VAL A 530 20.27 -6.27 -21.47
N GLU A 531 21.31 -5.82 -20.82
CA GLU A 531 21.58 -4.40 -20.61
C GLU A 531 23.07 -4.16 -20.81
N GLU A 532 23.41 -3.17 -21.59
CA GLU A 532 24.77 -2.75 -21.89
C GLU A 532 24.95 -1.32 -21.38
N ASP A 533 25.96 -1.07 -20.56
CA ASP A 533 26.41 0.25 -20.13
C ASP A 533 27.73 0.56 -20.84
N ILE A 534 27.66 1.46 -21.82
CA ILE A 534 28.73 1.78 -22.75
C ILE A 534 29.25 3.17 -22.44
N ARG A 535 30.52 3.31 -22.16
CA ARG A 535 31.20 4.61 -22.17
C ARG A 535 31.57 4.97 -23.59
N LEU A 536 30.76 5.84 -24.22
CA LEU A 536 30.92 6.24 -25.61
C LEU A 536 32.22 7.04 -25.85
N PHE A 537 32.53 7.92 -24.92
CA PHE A 537 33.80 8.66 -24.88
C PHE A 537 34.04 9.22 -23.46
N ASP A 538 35.31 9.46 -23.17
CA ASP A 538 35.80 10.13 -21.98
C ASP A 538 37.03 10.97 -22.36
N TYR A 539 36.82 12.27 -22.59
CA TYR A 539 37.87 13.18 -22.95
C TYR A 539 37.95 14.35 -21.99
N ALA A 540 39.13 14.64 -21.46
CA ALA A 540 39.35 15.64 -20.43
C ALA A 540 38.82 17.06 -20.82
N LYS A 541 38.72 17.38 -22.10
CA LYS A 541 38.22 18.67 -22.59
C LYS A 541 36.73 18.66 -23.01
N ILE A 542 36.17 17.48 -23.29
CA ILE A 542 34.81 17.34 -23.83
C ILE A 542 33.88 16.77 -22.77
N GLY A 543 34.42 16.01 -21.82
CA GLY A 543 33.65 15.28 -20.81
C GLY A 543 33.47 13.83 -21.14
N GLU A 544 32.57 13.18 -20.40
CA GLU A 544 32.27 11.76 -20.50
C GLU A 544 30.83 11.55 -20.96
N MET A 545 30.62 10.66 -21.91
CA MET A 545 29.31 10.26 -22.39
C MET A 545 29.11 8.76 -22.18
N ASN A 546 28.06 8.41 -21.49
CA ASN A 546 27.63 7.04 -21.26
C ASN A 546 26.26 6.79 -21.88
N ALA A 547 26.07 5.59 -22.39
CA ALA A 547 24.79 5.09 -22.87
C ALA A 547 24.47 3.77 -22.18
N ARG A 548 23.25 3.59 -21.72
CA ARG A 548 22.72 2.31 -21.29
C ARG A 548 21.65 1.87 -22.28
N LEU A 549 21.89 0.77 -22.95
CA LEU A 549 20.98 0.12 -23.87
C LEU A 549 20.44 -1.14 -23.21
N GLY A 550 19.15 -1.33 -23.23
CA GLY A 550 18.51 -2.51 -22.64
C GLY A 550 17.37 -3.03 -23.49
N LEU A 551 17.18 -4.32 -23.45
CA LEU A 551 16.04 -5.01 -23.98
C LEU A 551 15.56 -6.03 -22.95
N ARG A 552 14.27 -5.98 -22.64
CA ARG A 552 13.60 -6.99 -21.82
C ARG A 552 12.49 -7.63 -22.64
N VAL A 553 12.41 -8.94 -22.59
CA VAL A 553 11.35 -9.73 -23.20
C VAL A 553 10.65 -10.48 -22.09
N ASP A 554 9.35 -10.28 -21.93
CA ASP A 554 8.52 -10.95 -20.94
C ASP A 554 7.44 -11.78 -21.64
N GLY A 555 7.02 -12.87 -21.00
CA GLY A 555 5.89 -13.66 -21.44
C GLY A 555 5.20 -14.33 -20.26
N ASP A 556 3.90 -14.60 -20.40
CA ASP A 556 3.11 -15.27 -19.38
C ASP A 556 1.99 -16.14 -19.96
N SER A 557 1.54 -17.10 -19.17
CA SER A 557 0.42 -17.97 -19.49
C SER A 557 -0.95 -17.38 -19.10
N TYR A 558 -0.97 -16.24 -18.40
CA TYR A 558 -2.22 -15.60 -17.94
C TYR A 558 -2.94 -14.88 -19.09
N MET A 559 -2.21 -14.00 -19.78
CA MET A 559 -2.67 -13.31 -20.98
C MET A 559 -2.33 -14.09 -22.26
N ASP A 560 -1.40 -15.06 -22.19
CA ASP A 560 -0.83 -15.81 -23.32
C ASP A 560 -0.19 -14.86 -24.36
N LYS A 561 0.62 -13.93 -23.84
CA LYS A 561 1.25 -12.85 -24.61
C LYS A 561 2.74 -12.79 -24.31
N GLY A 562 3.48 -12.38 -25.33
CA GLY A 562 4.88 -11.96 -25.20
C GLY A 562 5.03 -10.47 -25.47
N THR A 563 5.93 -9.82 -24.74
CA THR A 563 6.19 -8.39 -24.88
C THR A 563 7.69 -8.12 -25.03
N ALA A 564 8.03 -6.99 -25.63
CA ALA A 564 9.41 -6.52 -25.77
C ALA A 564 9.51 -5.06 -25.32
N ALA A 565 10.37 -4.79 -24.35
CA ALA A 565 10.54 -3.50 -23.69
C ALA A 565 11.95 -2.92 -23.97
N PRO A 566 12.12 -2.11 -25.02
CA PRO A 566 13.37 -1.42 -25.26
C PRO A 566 13.61 -0.33 -24.22
N ARG A 567 14.87 -0.15 -23.82
CA ARG A 567 15.33 0.84 -22.84
C ARG A 567 16.55 1.58 -23.39
N LEU A 568 16.52 2.90 -23.31
CA LEU A 568 17.64 3.76 -23.65
C LEU A 568 17.82 4.81 -22.56
N SER A 569 19.01 4.88 -22.00
CA SER A 569 19.39 5.99 -21.11
C SER A 569 20.75 6.53 -21.55
N LEU A 570 20.87 7.87 -21.62
CA LEU A 570 22.10 8.57 -21.92
C LEU A 570 22.50 9.42 -20.71
N SER A 571 23.77 9.50 -20.41
CA SER A 571 24.33 10.36 -19.36
C SER A 571 25.58 11.05 -19.87
N TYR A 572 25.55 12.37 -19.90
CA TYR A 572 26.71 13.20 -20.24
C TYR A 572 27.21 13.89 -18.97
N ILE A 573 28.49 13.73 -18.69
CA ILE A 573 29.19 14.39 -17.58
C ILE A 573 30.15 15.41 -18.18
N ALA A 574 29.95 16.68 -17.84
CA ALA A 574 30.74 17.78 -18.34
C ALA A 574 32.21 17.71 -17.91
N PRO A 575 33.16 18.34 -18.65
CA PRO A 575 34.58 18.18 -18.38
C PRO A 575 35.10 18.91 -17.15
N TRP A 576 34.32 19.86 -16.58
CA TRP A 576 34.73 20.57 -15.36
C TRP A 576 34.51 19.67 -14.13
N ARG A 577 35.49 19.67 -13.25
CA ARG A 577 35.57 18.83 -12.08
C ARG A 577 35.91 19.69 -10.83
N GLY A 578 35.99 19.09 -9.68
CA GLY A 578 36.43 19.75 -8.47
C GLY A 578 35.32 20.33 -7.62
N GLY A 579 34.24 19.60 -7.50
CA GLY A 579 33.06 20.00 -6.72
C GLY A 579 32.09 20.90 -7.47
N PHE A 580 32.23 20.96 -8.80
CA PHE A 580 31.26 21.60 -9.71
C PHE A 580 31.00 20.66 -10.88
N ASP A 581 30.37 19.51 -10.58
CA ASP A 581 30.15 18.47 -11.56
C ASP A 581 28.74 18.56 -12.14
N THR A 582 28.65 18.71 -13.47
CA THR A 582 27.37 18.79 -14.19
C THR A 582 27.11 17.49 -14.94
N ARG A 583 25.95 16.92 -14.75
CA ARG A 583 25.46 15.75 -15.45
C ARG A 583 24.15 16.03 -16.14
N LEU A 584 24.05 15.69 -17.41
CA LEU A 584 22.81 15.71 -18.18
C LEU A 584 22.38 14.26 -18.44
N SER A 585 21.11 13.96 -18.26
CA SER A 585 20.55 12.64 -18.50
C SER A 585 19.36 12.72 -19.44
N PHE A 586 19.25 11.73 -20.31
CA PHE A 586 18.13 11.54 -21.22
C PHE A 586 17.70 10.08 -21.19
N GLY A 587 16.41 9.80 -21.35
CA GLY A 587 15.87 8.46 -21.45
C GLY A 587 14.67 8.35 -22.38
N ALA A 588 14.59 7.17 -23.02
CA ALA A 588 13.45 6.75 -23.82
C ALA A 588 13.19 5.27 -23.54
N ASN A 589 12.10 4.94 -22.87
CA ASN A 589 11.89 3.63 -22.29
C ASN A 589 10.45 3.16 -22.50
N ARG A 590 10.26 1.83 -22.61
CA ARG A 590 8.96 1.18 -22.55
C ARG A 590 8.89 0.25 -21.34
N TYR A 591 7.79 0.32 -20.59
CA TYR A 591 7.52 -0.49 -19.41
C TYR A 591 6.21 -1.22 -19.56
N TYR A 592 6.19 -2.54 -19.32
CA TYR A 592 4.97 -3.33 -19.29
C TYR A 592 4.52 -3.58 -17.86
N GLY A 593 3.20 -3.50 -17.64
CA GLY A 593 2.58 -3.77 -16.34
C GLY A 593 2.55 -5.26 -16.02
N ARG A 594 2.18 -5.57 -14.77
CA ARG A 594 1.93 -6.94 -14.33
C ARG A 594 0.46 -7.29 -14.44
N ASN A 595 0.16 -8.59 -14.41
CA ASN A 595 -1.18 -9.10 -14.45
C ASN A 595 -1.84 -9.04 -13.07
N LEU A 596 -3.13 -8.67 -13.03
CA LEU A 596 -3.95 -8.74 -11.82
C LEU A 596 -4.91 -9.92 -11.95
N PHE A 597 -4.89 -10.82 -10.96
CA PHE A 597 -5.72 -12.03 -10.99
C PHE A 597 -7.21 -11.76 -10.82
N SER A 598 -7.57 -10.60 -10.25
CA SER A 598 -8.96 -10.19 -10.05
C SER A 598 -9.79 -10.24 -11.33
N TYR A 599 -9.22 -9.95 -12.51
CA TYR A 599 -9.96 -9.97 -13.76
C TYR A 599 -10.56 -11.35 -14.10
N ARG A 600 -9.87 -12.45 -13.78
CA ARG A 600 -10.38 -13.82 -13.95
C ARG A 600 -11.15 -14.32 -12.72
N LEU A 601 -10.80 -13.88 -11.53
CA LEU A 601 -11.44 -14.34 -10.29
C LEU A 601 -12.89 -13.85 -10.19
N TYR A 602 -13.22 -12.68 -10.74
CA TYR A 602 -14.59 -12.15 -10.67
C TYR A 602 -15.62 -12.94 -11.45
N ASP A 603 -15.26 -13.51 -12.59
CA ASP A 603 -16.17 -14.35 -13.36
C ASP A 603 -16.68 -15.54 -12.54
N SER A 604 -15.80 -16.20 -11.79
CA SER A 604 -16.15 -17.35 -10.96
C SER A 604 -17.07 -16.99 -9.79
N ILE A 605 -16.92 -15.79 -9.23
CA ILE A 605 -17.77 -15.30 -8.13
C ILE A 605 -19.20 -15.14 -8.60
N LEU A 606 -19.38 -14.53 -9.77
CA LEU A 606 -20.70 -14.30 -10.34
C LEU A 606 -21.36 -15.62 -10.75
N ALA A 607 -20.59 -16.56 -11.29
CA ALA A 607 -21.09 -17.91 -11.63
C ALA A 607 -21.57 -18.69 -10.40
N ALA A 608 -20.97 -18.45 -9.23
CA ALA A 608 -21.36 -19.08 -7.96
C ALA A 608 -22.61 -18.44 -7.32
N THR A 609 -23.08 -17.29 -7.83
CA THR A 609 -24.23 -16.59 -7.25
C THR A 609 -25.55 -17.10 -7.83
N LYS A 610 -26.49 -17.43 -6.94
CA LYS A 610 -27.84 -17.90 -7.28
C LYS A 610 -28.90 -17.06 -6.57
N ASN A 611 -30.11 -17.05 -7.11
CA ASN A 611 -31.29 -16.50 -6.48
C ASN A 611 -32.11 -17.61 -5.83
N LEU A 612 -32.54 -17.39 -4.59
CA LEU A 612 -33.48 -18.24 -3.88
C LEU A 612 -34.79 -17.49 -3.69
N THR A 613 -35.89 -18.05 -4.11
CA THR A 613 -37.24 -17.46 -3.95
C THR A 613 -38.19 -18.53 -3.42
N ARG A 614 -39.24 -18.08 -2.72
CA ARG A 614 -40.36 -18.95 -2.33
C ARG A 614 -41.68 -18.20 -2.47
N ALA A 615 -42.74 -18.96 -2.73
CA ALA A 615 -44.07 -18.39 -2.94
C ALA A 615 -44.66 -17.78 -1.65
N ASP A 616 -44.54 -18.53 -0.56
CA ASP A 616 -44.97 -18.15 0.78
C ASP A 616 -44.03 -18.75 1.82
N ILE A 617 -44.32 -18.54 3.12
CA ILE A 617 -43.45 -18.95 4.22
C ILE A 617 -43.29 -20.48 4.36
N ASN A 618 -44.27 -21.26 3.95
CA ASN A 618 -44.30 -22.72 4.01
C ASN A 618 -43.83 -23.37 2.71
N SER A 619 -43.67 -22.60 1.64
CA SER A 619 -43.23 -23.09 0.35
C SER A 619 -41.73 -23.39 0.37
N PRO A 620 -41.29 -24.45 -0.33
CA PRO A 620 -39.88 -24.74 -0.48
C PRO A 620 -39.18 -23.62 -1.24
N TRP A 621 -37.88 -23.46 -0.98
CA TRP A 621 -37.03 -22.55 -1.72
C TRP A 621 -36.80 -23.07 -3.14
N VAL A 622 -36.93 -22.20 -4.11
CA VAL A 622 -36.63 -22.45 -5.52
C VAL A 622 -35.37 -21.67 -5.89
N GLU A 623 -34.37 -22.39 -6.37
CA GLU A 623 -33.13 -21.82 -6.82
C GLU A 623 -33.19 -21.49 -8.33
N SER A 624 -32.64 -20.33 -8.71
CA SER A 624 -32.48 -19.92 -10.09
C SER A 624 -31.15 -19.19 -10.29
N ASP A 625 -30.67 -19.23 -11.51
CA ASP A 625 -29.44 -18.50 -11.87
C ASP A 625 -29.65 -16.99 -11.78
N VAL A 626 -28.61 -16.27 -11.37
CA VAL A 626 -28.54 -14.82 -11.55
C VAL A 626 -28.51 -14.54 -13.06
N SER A 627 -29.18 -13.49 -13.48
CA SER A 627 -29.22 -13.14 -14.90
C SER A 627 -27.80 -13.11 -15.50
N ALA A 628 -27.60 -13.84 -16.60
CA ALA A 628 -26.34 -13.86 -17.36
C ALA A 628 -25.83 -12.47 -17.78
N LYS A 629 -26.70 -11.46 -17.70
CA LYS A 629 -26.39 -10.06 -18.04
C LYS A 629 -25.50 -9.34 -17.04
N SER A 630 -25.26 -9.90 -15.86
CA SER A 630 -24.34 -9.33 -14.85
C SER A 630 -22.96 -10.00 -14.81
N GLN A 631 -22.70 -10.95 -15.71
CA GLN A 631 -21.42 -11.66 -15.75
C GLN A 631 -20.34 -10.80 -16.42
N TYR A 632 -19.11 -10.87 -15.88
CA TYR A 632 -17.94 -10.26 -16.48
C TYR A 632 -17.29 -11.27 -17.44
N ALA A 633 -17.04 -10.85 -18.68
CA ALA A 633 -16.30 -11.68 -19.62
C ALA A 633 -14.83 -11.28 -19.58
N PHE A 634 -13.98 -12.23 -19.18
CA PHE A 634 -12.54 -12.10 -19.37
C PHE A 634 -12.19 -12.61 -20.77
N ASN A 635 -11.75 -11.68 -21.62
CA ASN A 635 -11.12 -12.01 -22.89
C ASN A 635 -9.59 -11.96 -22.73
N ARG A 636 -8.85 -12.62 -23.60
CA ARG A 636 -7.40 -12.43 -23.66
C ARG A 636 -7.10 -11.01 -24.08
N LEU A 637 -6.59 -10.23 -23.13
CA LEU A 637 -6.28 -8.82 -23.28
C LEU A 637 -4.82 -8.64 -23.63
N ASP A 638 -4.46 -7.48 -24.15
CA ASP A 638 -3.07 -7.08 -24.26
C ASP A 638 -2.53 -6.59 -22.92
N ILE A 639 -1.21 -6.74 -22.71
CA ILE A 639 -0.57 -6.31 -21.45
C ILE A 639 -0.39 -4.80 -21.51
N PRO A 640 -0.94 -4.05 -20.56
CA PRO A 640 -0.79 -2.59 -20.51
C PRO A 640 0.67 -2.16 -20.46
N TYR A 641 1.01 -1.09 -21.17
CA TYR A 641 2.36 -0.55 -21.16
C TYR A 641 2.40 0.97 -21.06
N SER A 642 3.57 1.49 -20.71
CA SER A 642 3.86 2.92 -20.65
C SER A 642 5.12 3.25 -21.44
N ASP A 643 5.02 4.21 -22.36
CA ASP A 643 6.17 4.81 -23.03
C ASP A 643 6.62 6.05 -22.24
N GLU A 644 7.90 6.13 -21.96
CA GLU A 644 8.53 7.20 -21.20
C GLU A 644 9.56 7.94 -22.01
N VAL A 645 9.56 9.27 -21.89
CA VAL A 645 10.70 10.14 -22.25
C VAL A 645 11.08 10.95 -21.01
N MET A 646 12.37 10.96 -20.69
CA MET A 646 12.91 11.72 -19.56
C MET A 646 14.09 12.58 -19.98
N VAL A 647 14.16 13.81 -19.44
CA VAL A 647 15.33 14.68 -19.51
C VAL A 647 15.62 15.20 -18.11
N GLY A 648 16.90 15.21 -17.74
CA GLY A 648 17.29 15.66 -16.39
C GLY A 648 18.68 16.26 -16.34
N ILE A 649 18.90 17.01 -15.29
CA ILE A 649 20.19 17.60 -14.92
C ILE A 649 20.49 17.33 -13.45
N SER A 650 21.73 16.97 -13.18
CA SER A 650 22.30 16.95 -11.83
C SER A 650 23.50 17.87 -11.79
N GLN A 651 23.58 18.71 -10.77
CA GLN A 651 24.65 19.67 -10.57
C GLN A 651 25.18 19.59 -9.16
N ASP A 652 26.44 19.21 -9.01
CA ASP A 652 27.16 19.31 -7.74
C ASP A 652 27.79 20.70 -7.62
N ILE A 653 27.64 21.32 -6.45
CA ILE A 653 28.25 22.60 -6.11
C ILE A 653 28.85 22.45 -4.69
N GLY A 654 30.13 22.06 -4.63
CA GLY A 654 30.76 21.69 -3.37
C GLY A 654 30.05 20.49 -2.74
N ALA A 655 29.57 20.64 -1.52
CA ALA A 655 28.82 19.62 -0.79
C ALA A 655 27.28 19.69 -1.01
N VAL A 656 26.83 20.40 -2.03
CA VAL A 656 25.39 20.51 -2.36
C VAL A 656 25.14 19.92 -3.73
N ASN A 657 24.16 19.03 -3.81
CA ASN A 657 23.67 18.45 -5.06
C ASN A 657 22.29 19.05 -5.41
N PHE A 658 22.14 19.46 -6.65
CA PHE A 658 20.86 19.88 -7.26
C PHE A 658 20.48 18.89 -8.35
N ASN A 659 19.26 18.38 -8.32
CA ASN A 659 18.69 17.55 -9.38
C ASN A 659 17.39 18.16 -9.89
N ALA A 660 17.19 18.11 -11.22
CA ALA A 660 15.90 18.43 -11.83
C ALA A 660 15.61 17.45 -12.97
N LYS A 661 14.35 17.03 -13.09
CA LYS A 661 13.88 16.09 -14.13
C LYS A 661 12.55 16.53 -14.69
N TYR A 662 12.37 16.33 -15.99
CA TYR A 662 11.07 16.28 -16.66
C TYR A 662 10.85 14.86 -17.17
N ILE A 663 9.69 14.31 -16.88
CA ILE A 663 9.28 12.96 -17.29
C ILE A 663 7.92 13.09 -17.98
N ASN A 664 7.82 12.59 -19.20
CA ASN A 664 6.55 12.37 -19.89
C ASN A 664 6.29 10.88 -19.99
N ARG A 665 5.13 10.42 -19.52
CA ARG A 665 4.68 9.05 -19.65
C ARG A 665 3.34 8.98 -20.36
N GLN A 666 3.20 7.97 -21.21
CA GLN A 666 1.99 7.68 -21.96
C GLN A 666 1.62 6.21 -21.72
N GLY A 667 0.61 5.98 -20.87
CA GLY A 667 0.01 4.68 -20.65
C GLY A 667 -0.89 4.31 -21.81
N LYS A 668 -0.75 3.08 -22.33
CA LYS A 668 -1.48 2.56 -23.48
C LYS A 668 -1.97 1.14 -23.16
N ASP A 669 -2.98 0.72 -23.88
CA ASP A 669 -3.63 -0.59 -23.73
C ASP A 669 -4.07 -0.86 -22.29
N GLU A 670 -4.41 0.20 -21.53
CA GLU A 670 -4.85 0.07 -20.14
C GLU A 670 -6.21 -0.63 -20.09
N ILE A 671 -6.34 -1.58 -19.14
CA ILE A 671 -7.54 -2.41 -19.04
C ILE A 671 -8.65 -1.61 -18.35
N ILE A 672 -9.78 -1.49 -19.04
CA ILE A 672 -10.99 -0.87 -18.53
C ILE A 672 -12.19 -1.79 -18.70
N GLN A 673 -13.23 -1.53 -17.93
CA GLN A 673 -14.48 -2.23 -18.01
C GLN A 673 -15.46 -1.51 -18.93
N ARG A 674 -16.13 -2.28 -19.81
CA ARG A 674 -17.17 -1.84 -20.71
C ARG A 674 -18.45 -2.68 -20.55
N GLY A 675 -19.53 -2.26 -21.18
CA GLY A 675 -20.81 -2.96 -21.17
C GLY A 675 -21.87 -2.25 -20.32
N SER A 676 -22.94 -2.95 -19.97
CA SER A 676 -23.99 -2.42 -19.10
C SER A 676 -24.71 -3.55 -18.38
N PHE A 677 -25.48 -3.23 -17.34
CA PHE A 677 -26.29 -4.21 -16.62
C PHE A 677 -27.19 -5.05 -17.55
N ASN A 678 -27.67 -4.47 -18.66
CA ASN A 678 -28.54 -5.15 -19.61
C ASN A 678 -27.80 -5.95 -20.68
N LYS A 679 -26.55 -5.62 -20.98
CA LYS A 679 -25.72 -6.23 -22.04
C LYS A 679 -24.61 -7.14 -21.52
N GLY A 680 -24.38 -7.15 -20.20
CA GLY A 680 -23.23 -7.76 -19.56
C GLY A 680 -22.03 -6.83 -19.56
N TYR A 681 -21.04 -7.18 -18.73
CA TYR A 681 -19.79 -6.44 -18.56
C TYR A 681 -18.64 -7.20 -19.21
N TYR A 682 -17.65 -6.51 -19.73
CA TYR A 682 -16.46 -7.10 -20.31
C TYR A 682 -15.27 -6.13 -20.17
N TYR A 683 -14.06 -6.68 -20.23
CA TYR A 683 -12.83 -5.90 -20.19
C TYR A 683 -12.30 -5.62 -21.58
N THR A 684 -11.70 -4.43 -21.78
CA THR A 684 -11.05 -4.01 -23.04
C THR A 684 -9.73 -3.30 -22.74
N ASN A 685 -8.87 -3.16 -23.77
CA ASN A 685 -7.63 -2.38 -23.73
C ASN A 685 -7.80 -0.95 -24.27
N GLU A 686 -8.99 -0.36 -24.14
CA GLU A 686 -9.27 0.99 -24.63
C GLU A 686 -8.82 2.10 -23.67
N GLY A 687 -8.29 1.74 -22.49
CA GLY A 687 -7.81 2.70 -21.52
C GLY A 687 -6.49 3.34 -21.95
N SER A 688 -6.30 4.60 -21.58
CA SER A 688 -5.06 5.33 -21.80
C SER A 688 -4.84 6.37 -20.71
N SER A 689 -3.59 6.72 -20.49
CA SER A 689 -3.21 7.80 -19.59
C SER A 689 -2.02 8.60 -20.13
N LYS A 690 -1.92 9.85 -19.67
CA LYS A 690 -0.77 10.72 -19.94
C LYS A 690 -0.38 11.41 -18.66
N SER A 691 0.90 11.38 -18.33
CA SER A 691 1.46 12.08 -17.17
C SER A 691 2.63 12.97 -17.61
N ASP A 692 2.60 14.22 -17.20
CA ASP A 692 3.70 15.18 -17.33
C ASP A 692 4.18 15.52 -15.91
N ILE A 693 5.44 15.19 -15.59
CA ILE A 693 6.01 15.31 -14.26
C ILE A 693 7.26 16.17 -14.32
N ILE A 694 7.37 17.09 -13.37
CA ILE A 694 8.59 17.87 -13.13
C ILE A 694 8.99 17.61 -11.68
N THR A 695 10.24 17.23 -11.46
CA THR A 695 10.81 17.12 -10.11
C THR A 695 12.06 17.96 -9.99
N ALA A 696 12.29 18.52 -8.80
CA ALA A 696 13.54 19.17 -8.45
C ALA A 696 13.89 18.83 -7.00
N SER A 697 15.18 18.65 -6.73
CA SER A 697 15.67 18.48 -5.35
C SER A 697 16.99 19.20 -5.14
N ILE A 698 17.22 19.65 -3.92
CA ILE A 698 18.48 20.22 -3.45
C ILE A 698 18.80 19.57 -2.11
N GLU A 699 19.98 18.98 -2.00
CA GLU A 699 20.42 18.35 -0.76
C GLU A 699 21.90 18.58 -0.52
N ASN A 700 22.33 18.57 0.72
CA ASN A 700 23.74 18.48 1.02
C ASN A 700 24.17 17.01 1.05
N THR A 701 25.20 16.70 0.26
CA THR A 701 25.77 15.34 0.14
C THR A 701 26.56 14.94 1.40
N GLU A 702 27.12 15.94 2.10
CA GLU A 702 27.80 15.76 3.37
C GLU A 702 27.22 16.73 4.40
N PRO A 703 27.01 16.30 5.67
CA PRO A 703 26.57 17.20 6.72
C PRO A 703 27.55 18.34 6.94
N PHE A 704 27.12 19.58 6.81
CA PHE A 704 27.96 20.71 7.20
C PHE A 704 27.89 20.96 8.69
N LYS A 705 29.03 21.35 9.28
CA LYS A 705 29.17 21.57 10.73
C LYS A 705 29.22 23.05 11.05
N THR A 706 28.35 23.49 11.96
CA THR A 706 28.43 24.81 12.58
C THR A 706 28.55 24.64 14.10
N LEU A 707 29.67 25.08 14.68
CA LEU A 707 30.00 24.78 16.09
C LEU A 707 30.04 23.24 16.32
N ASN A 708 29.15 22.72 17.17
CA ASN A 708 29.02 21.30 17.48
C ASN A 708 27.74 20.67 16.85
N VAL A 709 27.10 21.37 15.92
CA VAL A 709 25.87 20.93 15.27
C VAL A 709 26.20 20.49 13.84
N TYR A 710 25.80 19.28 13.50
CA TYR A 710 25.83 18.76 12.14
C TYR A 710 24.46 18.96 11.50
N HIS A 711 24.44 19.55 10.30
CA HIS A 711 23.22 19.90 9.59
C HIS A 711 23.11 19.08 8.30
N HIS A 712 21.98 18.46 8.12
CA HIS A 712 21.57 17.85 6.84
C HIS A 712 20.25 18.46 6.40
N PHE A 713 20.06 18.71 5.11
CA PHE A 713 18.80 19.17 4.55
C PHE A 713 18.52 18.52 3.20
N LEU A 714 17.25 18.32 2.92
CA LEU A 714 16.71 17.92 1.64
C LEU A 714 15.50 18.82 1.34
N PHE A 715 15.60 19.62 0.28
CA PHE A 715 14.47 20.31 -0.30
C PHE A 715 14.03 19.56 -1.55
N ALA A 716 12.73 19.33 -1.73
CA ALA A 716 12.19 18.63 -2.87
C ALA A 716 10.90 19.31 -3.36
N PHE A 717 10.76 19.34 -4.67
CA PHE A 717 9.58 19.83 -5.40
C PHE A 717 9.15 18.79 -6.40
N ASP A 718 7.85 18.57 -6.53
CA ASP A 718 7.27 17.85 -7.64
C ASP A 718 6.00 18.54 -8.14
N TYR A 719 5.85 18.54 -9.47
CA TYR A 719 4.63 18.87 -10.18
C TYR A 719 4.22 17.65 -11.02
N THR A 720 2.97 17.26 -10.94
CA THR A 720 2.43 16.11 -11.67
C THR A 720 1.08 16.49 -12.27
N ALA A 721 1.00 16.51 -13.60
CA ALA A 721 -0.25 16.60 -14.33
C ALA A 721 -0.59 15.24 -14.91
N VAL A 722 -1.73 14.67 -14.51
CA VAL A 722 -2.21 13.36 -14.99
C VAL A 722 -3.54 13.56 -15.69
N ASN A 723 -3.64 13.05 -16.90
CA ASN A 723 -4.90 12.85 -17.61
C ASN A 723 -5.11 11.34 -17.84
N ARG A 724 -6.28 10.84 -17.50
CA ARG A 724 -6.59 9.41 -17.56
C ARG A 724 -8.00 9.22 -18.09
N ALA A 725 -8.14 8.37 -19.12
CA ALA A 725 -9.42 8.07 -19.77
C ALA A 725 -10.42 7.35 -18.85
N TYR A 726 -9.99 6.93 -17.66
CA TYR A 726 -10.80 6.22 -16.69
C TYR A 726 -10.34 6.56 -15.27
N ASN A 727 -11.19 6.32 -14.27
CA ASN A 727 -10.82 6.49 -12.87
C ASN A 727 -10.87 5.14 -12.14
N PRO A 728 -9.74 4.49 -11.94
CA PRO A 728 -9.68 3.14 -11.39
C PRO A 728 -9.61 3.07 -9.87
N PHE A 729 -9.66 4.20 -9.16
CA PHE A 729 -9.59 4.22 -7.70
C PHE A 729 -10.89 3.80 -7.03
N THR A 730 -12.02 3.85 -7.75
CA THR A 730 -13.30 3.36 -7.27
C THR A 730 -13.72 2.19 -8.12
N ALA A 731 -13.65 0.98 -7.57
CA ALA A 731 -14.08 -0.24 -8.24
C ALA A 731 -15.57 -0.25 -8.64
N ASP A 732 -16.34 0.75 -8.19
CA ASP A 732 -17.77 0.93 -8.47
C ASP A 732 -18.05 1.90 -9.63
N GLU A 733 -17.04 2.32 -10.38
CA GLU A 733 -17.28 3.17 -11.53
C GLU A 733 -17.80 2.39 -12.73
N THR A 734 -19.07 2.11 -12.67
CA THR A 734 -19.85 1.52 -13.74
C THR A 734 -20.22 2.50 -14.86
N TYR A 735 -19.31 3.41 -15.24
CA TYR A 735 -19.50 4.21 -16.44
C TYR A 735 -18.88 3.53 -17.64
N ILE A 736 -19.55 2.50 -18.02
CA ILE A 736 -19.14 1.50 -18.96
C ILE A 736 -19.29 2.00 -20.39
N ASP A 737 -20.20 2.95 -20.63
CA ASP A 737 -20.55 3.45 -21.97
C ASP A 737 -19.97 4.86 -22.24
N ASP A 738 -19.05 5.37 -21.38
CA ASP A 738 -18.49 6.72 -21.49
C ASP A 738 -19.54 7.80 -21.80
N PRO A 739 -20.55 7.96 -20.95
CA PRO A 739 -21.68 8.83 -21.23
C PRO A 739 -21.29 10.31 -21.27
N ASP A 740 -22.08 11.09 -21.96
CA ASP A 740 -22.03 12.54 -21.84
C ASP A 740 -22.50 12.95 -20.43
N ILE A 741 -21.76 13.81 -19.78
CA ILE A 741 -22.03 14.40 -18.47
C ILE A 741 -22.03 15.91 -18.54
N LEU A 742 -22.79 16.55 -17.67
CA LEU A 742 -22.70 17.99 -17.48
C LEU A 742 -21.72 18.27 -16.35
N TYR A 743 -20.56 18.80 -16.65
CA TYR A 743 -19.53 19.20 -15.69
C TYR A 743 -19.31 20.72 -15.73
N ASP A 744 -19.56 21.39 -14.62
CA ASP A 744 -19.38 22.84 -14.48
C ASP A 744 -20.05 23.65 -15.63
N GLY A 745 -21.28 23.24 -16.00
CA GLY A 745 -22.08 23.86 -17.06
C GLY A 745 -21.67 23.46 -18.49
N LYS A 746 -20.69 22.59 -18.69
CA LYS A 746 -20.25 22.09 -19.99
C LYS A 746 -20.58 20.60 -20.15
N VAL A 747 -20.98 20.21 -21.36
CA VAL A 747 -21.13 18.81 -21.71
C VAL A 747 -19.76 18.27 -22.13
N ILE A 748 -19.30 17.22 -21.44
CA ILE A 748 -18.04 16.50 -21.71
C ILE A 748 -18.31 15.00 -21.66
N LYS A 749 -17.41 14.20 -22.20
CA LYS A 749 -17.39 12.77 -21.95
C LYS A 749 -16.96 12.47 -20.51
N TYR A 750 -17.48 11.40 -19.93
CA TYR A 750 -17.10 11.00 -18.57
C TYR A 750 -15.60 10.70 -18.46
N SER A 751 -15.00 10.16 -19.51
CA SER A 751 -13.56 9.95 -19.63
C SER A 751 -12.70 11.22 -19.64
N GLU A 752 -13.30 12.37 -19.99
CA GLU A 752 -12.62 13.68 -20.03
C GLU A 752 -12.64 14.41 -18.68
N ARG A 753 -13.25 13.79 -17.66
CA ARG A 753 -13.36 14.40 -16.33
C ARG A 753 -11.99 14.59 -15.67
N PRO A 754 -11.84 15.57 -14.74
CA PRO A 754 -10.63 15.71 -13.94
C PRO A 754 -10.30 14.43 -13.18
N THR A 755 -9.02 14.07 -13.14
CA THR A 755 -8.52 12.91 -12.38
C THR A 755 -8.79 13.13 -10.89
N GLU A 756 -9.51 12.21 -10.26
CA GLU A 756 -9.72 12.20 -8.81
C GLU A 756 -8.50 11.55 -8.15
N ASN A 757 -8.31 11.67 -6.88
CA ASN A 757 -7.22 11.17 -6.07
C ASN A 757 -5.81 11.40 -6.67
N PHE A 758 -4.77 11.59 -5.89
CA PHE A 758 -3.43 12.02 -6.34
C PHE A 758 -3.46 13.28 -7.25
N ALA A 759 -4.56 14.04 -7.22
CA ALA A 759 -4.78 15.16 -8.14
C ALA A 759 -4.18 16.50 -7.67
N ARG A 760 -3.41 16.50 -6.57
CA ARG A 760 -2.70 17.71 -6.13
C ARG A 760 -1.55 17.99 -7.09
N PRO A 761 -1.61 19.09 -7.86
CA PRO A 761 -0.67 19.31 -8.96
C PRO A 761 0.79 19.39 -8.52
N TRP A 762 1.08 19.97 -7.37
CA TRP A 762 2.46 20.10 -6.92
C TRP A 762 2.60 20.05 -5.40
N THR A 763 3.78 19.65 -4.97
CA THR A 763 4.17 19.53 -3.57
C THR A 763 5.57 20.09 -3.36
N LEU A 764 5.74 20.88 -2.30
CA LEU A 764 7.03 21.31 -1.77
C LEU A 764 7.32 20.54 -0.48
N ARG A 765 8.55 20.09 -0.33
CA ARG A 765 9.04 19.39 0.88
C ARG A 765 10.37 19.98 1.31
N LEU A 766 10.55 20.12 2.61
CA LEU A 766 11.83 20.47 3.23
C LEU A 766 12.03 19.60 4.46
N SER A 767 13.01 18.73 4.41
CA SER A 767 13.49 17.97 5.57
C SER A 767 14.79 18.58 6.07
N THR A 768 14.90 18.84 7.35
CA THR A 768 16.15 19.30 7.98
C THR A 768 16.45 18.43 9.18
N THR A 769 17.70 17.97 9.31
CA THR A 769 18.16 17.18 10.44
C THR A 769 19.35 17.89 11.09
N GLN A 770 19.25 18.16 12.39
CA GLN A 770 20.32 18.70 13.21
C GLN A 770 20.74 17.63 14.22
N THR A 771 22.03 17.34 14.28
CA THR A 771 22.60 16.42 15.26
C THR A 771 23.67 17.14 16.08
N VAL A 772 23.53 17.11 17.41
CA VAL A 772 24.50 17.65 18.34
C VAL A 772 25.15 16.49 19.10
N LYS A 773 26.48 16.39 19.05
CA LYS A 773 27.23 15.38 19.80
C LYS A 773 27.82 16.06 21.01
N LEU A 774 27.45 15.60 22.20
CA LEU A 774 28.01 15.96 23.49
C LEU A 774 28.81 14.76 24.06
N SER A 775 29.47 14.90 25.19
CA SER A 775 30.34 13.85 25.72
C SER A 775 29.67 12.46 25.80
N PHE A 776 28.52 12.38 26.48
CA PHE A 776 27.78 11.13 26.71
C PHE A 776 26.34 11.20 26.18
N THR A 777 26.01 12.26 25.45
CA THR A 777 24.64 12.49 24.93
C THR A 777 24.72 12.91 23.48
N ARG A 778 23.81 12.40 22.69
CA ARG A 778 23.53 12.85 21.31
C ARG A 778 22.12 13.40 21.26
N LEU A 779 21.95 14.61 20.73
CA LEU A 779 20.66 15.20 20.46
C LEU A 779 20.37 15.14 18.95
N LEU A 780 19.16 14.77 18.61
CA LEU A 780 18.66 14.75 17.25
C LEU A 780 17.43 15.65 17.15
N TRP A 781 17.41 16.47 16.15
CA TRP A 781 16.23 17.27 15.80
C TRP A 781 16.00 17.18 14.31
N ASN A 782 14.87 16.62 13.91
CA ASN A 782 14.42 16.57 12.51
C ASN A 782 13.14 17.37 12.37
N ASN A 783 13.08 18.18 11.32
CA ASN A 783 11.88 18.89 10.90
C ASN A 783 11.52 18.49 9.47
N PHE A 784 10.28 18.21 9.24
CA PHE A 784 9.74 17.93 7.91
C PHE A 784 8.57 18.87 7.63
N PHE A 785 8.79 19.81 6.70
CA PHE A 785 7.79 20.74 6.21
C PHE A 785 7.29 20.25 4.86
N ARG A 786 5.97 20.23 4.69
CA ARG A 786 5.34 19.85 3.44
C ARG A 786 4.20 20.80 3.11
N TYR A 787 4.22 21.36 1.91
CA TYR A 787 3.11 22.12 1.35
C TYR A 787 2.61 21.42 0.09
N ARG A 788 1.32 21.07 0.08
CA ARG A 788 0.61 20.45 -1.05
C ARG A 788 -0.33 21.48 -1.64
N SER A 789 -0.32 21.66 -2.97
CA SER A 789 -1.18 22.61 -3.67
C SER A 789 -2.67 22.33 -3.46
N GLY A 790 -3.50 23.31 -3.70
CA GLY A 790 -4.93 23.10 -3.88
C GLY A 790 -5.21 22.27 -5.13
N TYR A 791 -6.41 21.68 -5.20
CA TYR A 791 -6.87 20.92 -6.35
C TYR A 791 -8.40 20.95 -6.46
N ASP A 792 -8.91 20.62 -7.63
CA ASP A 792 -10.33 20.58 -7.91
C ASP A 792 -10.82 19.13 -7.96
N ARG A 793 -11.98 18.87 -7.38
CA ARG A 793 -12.64 17.56 -7.45
C ARG A 793 -14.03 17.71 -8.02
N MET A 794 -14.43 16.73 -8.82
CA MET A 794 -15.77 16.60 -9.33
C MET A 794 -16.71 16.05 -8.25
N VAL A 795 -17.87 16.67 -8.08
CA VAL A 795 -18.90 16.28 -7.12
C VAL A 795 -20.27 16.20 -7.80
N VAL A 796 -21.04 15.15 -7.49
CA VAL A 796 -22.36 14.96 -8.10
C VAL A 796 -23.34 16.02 -7.64
N LEU A 797 -24.03 16.65 -8.57
CA LEU A 797 -25.14 17.58 -8.32
C LEU A 797 -26.48 16.83 -8.28
N ASN A 798 -27.33 17.19 -7.34
CA ASN A 798 -28.71 16.73 -7.26
C ASN A 798 -29.68 17.90 -7.33
N THR A 799 -30.98 17.63 -7.34
CA THR A 799 -32.05 18.65 -7.46
C THR A 799 -32.04 19.75 -6.36
N ARG A 800 -31.28 19.52 -5.28
CA ARG A 800 -31.13 20.48 -4.17
C ARG A 800 -29.82 21.28 -4.27
N SER A 801 -28.96 20.95 -5.22
CA SER A 801 -27.67 21.62 -5.39
C SER A 801 -27.86 22.98 -6.07
N PRO A 802 -27.15 24.03 -5.64
CA PRO A 802 -27.31 25.39 -6.20
C PRO A 802 -27.10 25.48 -7.70
N ASN A 803 -26.18 24.69 -8.24
CA ASN A 803 -25.81 24.70 -9.64
C ASN A 803 -26.48 23.58 -10.46
N TYR A 804 -27.51 22.93 -9.92
CA TYR A 804 -28.24 21.89 -10.64
C TYR A 804 -29.07 22.49 -11.77
N ASN A 805 -28.87 22.01 -12.98
CA ASN A 805 -29.65 22.44 -14.14
C ASN A 805 -30.94 21.65 -14.23
N THR A 806 -32.05 22.27 -13.83
CA THR A 806 -33.38 21.66 -13.83
C THR A 806 -33.93 21.38 -15.23
N THR A 807 -33.50 22.12 -16.25
CA THR A 807 -33.90 21.92 -17.65
C THR A 807 -33.35 20.60 -18.21
N ILE A 808 -32.10 20.29 -17.88
CA ILE A 808 -31.49 19.01 -18.21
C ILE A 808 -32.05 17.91 -17.32
N GLY A 809 -32.30 18.21 -16.04
CA GLY A 809 -32.84 17.26 -15.08
C GLY A 809 -32.05 15.97 -15.01
N ASN A 810 -32.73 14.81 -14.97
CA ASN A 810 -32.12 13.48 -14.91
C ASN A 810 -31.74 12.92 -16.28
N LYS A 811 -31.88 13.69 -17.38
CA LYS A 811 -31.51 13.22 -18.73
C LYS A 811 -29.99 13.04 -18.88
N MET A 812 -29.22 13.80 -18.09
CA MET A 812 -27.77 13.73 -18.05
C MET A 812 -27.30 13.87 -16.61
N ARG A 813 -26.32 13.09 -16.18
CA ARG A 813 -25.76 13.20 -14.86
C ARG A 813 -24.96 14.50 -14.74
N GLN A 814 -25.18 15.23 -13.66
CA GLN A 814 -24.64 16.58 -13.49
C GLN A 814 -23.61 16.59 -12.39
N TYR A 815 -22.53 17.29 -12.62
CA TYR A 815 -21.42 17.43 -11.70
C TYR A 815 -21.00 18.89 -11.58
N GLY A 816 -20.65 19.28 -10.35
CA GLY A 816 -20.02 20.55 -10.04
C GLY A 816 -18.57 20.35 -9.64
N LYS A 817 -17.91 21.47 -9.44
CA LYS A 817 -16.52 21.57 -9.05
C LYS A 817 -16.42 21.96 -7.57
N TYR A 818 -15.65 21.20 -6.78
CA TYR A 818 -15.25 21.57 -5.43
C TYR A 818 -13.76 21.83 -5.38
N HIS A 819 -13.36 22.99 -4.84
CA HIS A 819 -11.97 23.39 -4.75
C HIS A 819 -11.42 23.14 -3.34
N PHE A 820 -10.41 22.28 -3.23
CA PHE A 820 -9.63 22.07 -2.02
C PHE A 820 -8.50 23.09 -1.93
N LYS A 821 -8.37 23.75 -0.79
CA LYS A 821 -7.24 24.67 -0.54
C LYS A 821 -5.90 23.94 -0.43
N GLY A 822 -4.81 24.68 -0.56
CA GLY A 822 -3.48 24.16 -0.26
C GLY A 822 -3.37 23.71 1.19
N ALA A 823 -2.54 22.70 1.43
CA ALA A 823 -2.37 22.06 2.74
C ALA A 823 -0.90 22.13 3.19
N PHE A 824 -0.65 22.76 4.32
CA PHE A 824 0.68 22.83 4.93
C PHE A 824 0.74 21.92 6.15
N THR A 825 1.81 21.13 6.28
CA THR A 825 2.12 20.33 7.47
C THR A 825 3.56 20.54 7.90
N TRP A 826 3.78 20.58 9.20
CA TRP A 826 5.09 20.53 9.82
C TRP A 826 5.10 19.36 10.80
N ASP A 827 5.93 18.35 10.50
CA ASP A 827 6.18 17.21 11.38
C ASP A 827 7.58 17.34 11.97
N MET A 828 7.78 16.90 13.22
CA MET A 828 9.03 17.07 13.95
C MET A 828 9.36 15.79 14.71
N ARG A 829 10.65 15.42 14.76
CA ARG A 829 11.21 14.48 15.74
C ARG A 829 12.24 15.17 16.59
N ALA A 830 12.11 15.04 17.90
CA ALA A 830 13.14 15.39 18.88
C ALA A 830 13.62 14.11 19.56
N GLY A 831 14.91 13.83 19.47
CA GLY A 831 15.53 12.62 20.02
C GLY A 831 16.68 12.92 20.95
N VAL A 832 16.84 12.11 21.98
CA VAL A 832 17.97 12.12 22.91
C VAL A 832 18.52 10.71 23.06
N GLU A 833 19.81 10.56 22.88
CA GLU A 833 20.53 9.30 23.14
C GLU A 833 21.52 9.50 24.27
N PHE A 834 21.53 8.60 25.23
CA PHE A 834 22.45 8.54 26.35
C PHE A 834 23.42 7.38 26.13
N MET A 835 24.67 7.68 25.80
CA MET A 835 25.73 6.72 25.57
C MET A 835 26.34 6.27 26.89
N LEU A 836 26.08 5.02 27.28
CA LEU A 836 26.52 4.42 28.54
C LEU A 836 27.86 3.66 28.39
N GLY A 837 28.65 4.01 27.39
CA GLY A 837 29.88 3.35 27.03
C GLY A 837 29.67 1.86 26.68
N LYS A 838 30.39 0.96 27.39
CA LYS A 838 30.23 -0.50 27.17
C LYS A 838 28.86 -1.04 27.56
N ALA A 839 28.02 -0.29 28.25
CA ALA A 839 26.66 -0.70 28.62
C ALA A 839 25.61 -0.32 27.59
N GLY A 840 26.02 0.09 26.37
CA GLY A 840 25.12 0.41 25.28
C GLY A 840 24.57 1.83 25.29
N THR A 841 23.44 2.07 24.65
CA THR A 841 22.84 3.40 24.49
C THR A 841 21.34 3.31 24.77
N PHE A 842 20.86 4.12 25.69
CA PHE A 842 19.44 4.37 25.90
C PHE A 842 19.00 5.56 25.06
N TYR A 843 17.86 5.47 24.40
CA TYR A 843 17.34 6.57 23.60
C TYR A 843 15.84 6.81 23.82
N THR A 844 15.44 8.05 23.61
CA THR A 844 14.03 8.44 23.58
C THR A 844 13.78 9.42 22.45
N ASN A 845 12.66 9.24 21.76
CA ASN A 845 12.20 10.14 20.70
C ASN A 845 10.77 10.59 20.97
N VAL A 846 10.50 11.83 20.62
CA VAL A 846 9.16 12.40 20.57
C VAL A 846 8.92 12.87 19.14
N ASP A 847 7.95 12.22 18.47
CA ASP A 847 7.48 12.69 17.16
C ASP A 847 6.22 13.52 17.36
N ILE A 848 6.15 14.64 16.68
CA ILE A 848 4.98 15.51 16.63
C ILE A 848 4.55 15.65 15.18
N ILE A 849 3.43 15.06 14.85
CA ILE A 849 2.80 15.21 13.53
C ILE A 849 1.92 16.46 13.57
N ASN A 850 1.96 17.27 12.51
CA ASN A 850 1.19 18.51 12.40
C ASN A 850 1.39 19.45 13.61
N VAL A 851 2.63 19.87 13.86
CA VAL A 851 3.05 20.71 14.99
C VAL A 851 2.16 21.94 15.18
N LEU A 852 1.78 22.59 14.08
CA LEU A 852 0.95 23.81 14.09
C LEU A 852 -0.55 23.51 14.26
N ASN A 853 -0.95 22.25 14.27
CA ASN A 853 -2.35 21.82 14.36
C ASN A 853 -3.26 22.45 13.28
N LEU A 854 -2.76 22.54 12.05
CA LEU A 854 -3.52 23.13 10.94
C LEU A 854 -4.61 22.16 10.45
N LYS A 855 -5.81 22.69 10.25
CA LYS A 855 -6.98 21.95 9.74
C LYS A 855 -6.92 21.93 8.21
N ASN A 856 -6.29 20.92 7.63
CA ASN A 856 -6.09 20.75 6.19
C ASN A 856 -7.14 19.79 5.61
N GLU A 857 -7.95 20.26 4.68
CA GLU A 857 -8.86 19.40 3.92
C GLU A 857 -8.06 18.50 2.97
N THR A 858 -8.40 17.20 2.93
CA THR A 858 -7.72 16.22 2.08
C THR A 858 -8.63 15.64 1.01
N THR A 859 -9.85 15.28 1.37
CA THR A 859 -10.84 14.67 0.49
C THR A 859 -12.25 14.92 1.00
N ILE A 860 -13.24 14.43 0.27
CA ILE A 860 -14.63 14.39 0.68
C ILE A 860 -15.00 12.92 0.91
N SER A 861 -15.59 12.60 2.05
CA SER A 861 -16.20 11.30 2.29
C SER A 861 -17.66 11.31 1.88
N GLY A 862 -18.16 10.17 1.41
CA GLY A 862 -19.52 10.02 0.92
C GLY A 862 -19.50 9.61 -0.55
N ALA A 863 -20.13 8.49 -0.87
CA ALA A 863 -19.95 7.79 -2.14
C ALA A 863 -20.46 8.58 -3.37
N ASN A 864 -21.28 9.58 -3.21
CA ASN A 864 -21.91 10.22 -4.36
C ASN A 864 -22.18 11.71 -4.13
N GLY A 865 -21.29 12.44 -3.47
CA GLY A 865 -21.34 13.90 -3.42
C GLY A 865 -22.75 14.51 -3.52
N ASN A 866 -23.71 14.04 -2.70
CA ASN A 866 -25.02 14.65 -2.68
C ASN A 866 -24.89 16.03 -2.05
N MET A 867 -25.21 17.06 -2.79
CA MET A 867 -25.10 18.42 -2.31
C MET A 867 -26.39 18.88 -1.67
N ALA A 868 -26.30 19.51 -0.49
CA ALA A 868 -27.44 20.11 0.19
C ALA A 868 -27.71 21.53 -0.30
N THR A 869 -28.91 21.99 0.02
CA THR A 869 -29.35 23.37 -0.16
C THR A 869 -28.41 24.35 0.55
N GLY A 870 -27.79 25.25 -0.23
CA GLY A 870 -26.96 26.35 0.29
C GLY A 870 -25.49 26.05 0.49
N SER A 871 -25.05 24.80 0.47
CA SER A 871 -23.65 24.39 0.48
C SER A 871 -23.38 23.39 -0.63
N ILE A 872 -22.19 23.41 -1.18
CA ILE A 872 -21.71 22.39 -2.14
C ILE A 872 -21.64 21.01 -1.46
N LEU A 873 -21.48 20.97 -0.16
CA LEU A 873 -21.47 19.75 0.66
C LEU A 873 -22.70 19.71 1.56
N SER A 874 -23.37 18.58 1.61
CA SER A 874 -24.53 18.34 2.48
C SER A 874 -24.12 17.45 3.63
N ALA A 875 -24.54 17.85 4.83
CA ALA A 875 -24.36 17.08 6.05
C ALA A 875 -24.90 15.64 5.97
N SER A 876 -25.84 15.35 5.11
CA SER A 876 -26.44 14.01 5.00
C SER A 876 -25.76 13.07 4.02
N ALA A 877 -24.77 13.54 3.21
CA ALA A 877 -24.28 12.74 2.11
C ALA A 877 -22.78 12.90 1.78
N ALA A 878 -22.20 14.09 1.90
CA ALA A 878 -20.78 14.31 1.66
C ALA A 878 -20.23 15.34 2.66
N TYR A 879 -19.06 15.06 3.22
CA TYR A 879 -18.42 15.93 4.21
C TYR A 879 -16.91 16.00 3.99
N PRO A 880 -16.27 17.12 4.32
CA PRO A 880 -14.83 17.25 4.20
C PRO A 880 -14.12 16.35 5.21
N VAL A 881 -13.09 15.67 4.75
CA VAL A 881 -12.17 14.90 5.56
C VAL A 881 -10.87 15.70 5.70
N TYR A 882 -10.33 15.73 6.90
CA TYR A 882 -9.15 16.50 7.22
C TYR A 882 -7.96 15.58 7.52
N ASP A 883 -6.74 16.09 7.33
CA ASP A 883 -5.52 15.49 7.88
C ASP A 883 -5.65 15.37 9.41
N VAL A 884 -4.95 14.39 9.99
CA VAL A 884 -4.85 14.26 11.44
C VAL A 884 -4.37 15.58 12.06
N GLY A 885 -4.97 15.99 13.17
CA GLY A 885 -4.52 17.12 13.95
C GLY A 885 -3.17 16.85 14.59
N ARG A 886 -2.73 17.73 15.49
CA ARG A 886 -1.47 17.51 16.19
C ARG A 886 -1.50 16.20 16.97
N GLN A 887 -0.53 15.31 16.66
CA GLN A 887 -0.42 14.00 17.27
C GLN A 887 0.99 13.77 17.79
N PHE A 888 1.09 13.30 19.03
CA PHE A 888 2.36 12.95 19.66
C PHE A 888 2.56 11.43 19.63
N TRP A 889 3.79 11.03 19.30
CA TRP A 889 4.27 9.66 19.41
C TRP A 889 5.47 9.67 20.35
N LEU A 890 5.46 8.77 21.32
CA LEU A 890 6.50 8.64 22.33
C LEU A 890 7.25 7.33 22.12
N GLN A 891 8.56 7.39 21.96
CA GLN A 891 9.40 6.20 21.74
C GLN A 891 10.49 6.15 22.80
N PHE A 892 10.72 4.95 23.33
CA PHE A 892 11.82 4.61 24.23
C PHE A 892 12.52 3.37 23.68
N GLY A 893 13.85 3.34 23.74
CA GLY A 893 14.59 2.20 23.29
C GLY A 893 15.98 2.09 23.91
N TYR A 894 16.54 0.91 23.72
CA TYR A 894 17.88 0.58 24.14
C TYR A 894 18.59 -0.17 23.05
N LYS A 895 19.83 0.21 22.76
CA LYS A 895 20.71 -0.46 21.79
C LYS A 895 22.06 -0.74 22.39
N TYR A 896 22.57 -1.94 22.05
CA TYR A 896 23.88 -2.44 22.52
C TYR A 896 24.77 -2.80 21.35
#